data_51f65bbd221d6deddb7302e8448c43e7
#
_entry.id   51f65bbd221d6deddb7302e8448c43e7
#
_cell.length_a   1.000
_cell.length_b   1.000
_cell.length_c   1.000
_cell.angle_alpha   90.00
_cell.angle_beta   90.00
_cell.angle_gamma   90.00
#
_symmetry.space_group_name_H-M   'P 1'
#
loop_
_entity.id
_entity.type
_entity.pdbx_description
1 polymer ?
#
loop_
_entity_poly.entity_id
_entity_poly.type
_entity_poly.pdbx_seq_one_letter_code
_entity_poly.pdbx_strand_id
1 'polypeptide(L)'
;MKQKSKQPHLRVYRQIPMLQADPAEGLSPQEIKLRQSNGLSNIMPPSNTKSEGQIIKENVLTFFNLIFLVLALCLCLVGSFKNLMFLLVAVANTVVGSFQEIRAKRAVDKLTLVAAGTAKAIRSGQRVSVRTDQLVRDDIVEFAAGDQICADAVVRDGQLQVNESLLTGEADAILKNPGDTLKSGSFVISGRARVQLTHVGSESYAAKLAAEARRNVRSTKSEMMLSLTKLITVVGIALIPLGIILFLRHFLSVFQGLPLRDSVESTVSALIGMIPEGLYLLTSVAIAASCLKLSRKRVLVQDMNCIETLAHVDVLCVDKTGTITEPTMEVTDVYPLNSERFSYDDIEKILAAFYHGEEPDNETARAMGQQFAGETTWRAVKRMAFSSSTKWSGADFGENGRYVVGAPEFIMGDRYDSIRSEAEPWSERGCRVLLLAAYDTAFDDGPLQSAHVAPIALVFLSNLLRPDAQETFRYFASQGVSVRVISGDNPITVAQVAARADIENADRYVDAMTLSTEQDFEEAVKYYTVFGRVTPEQKRYLVRAFQKQGHTVAMTGDGVNDVLALKDANCGIAMASGSQAASQVAQIVLLNSQFSAMPAIVAEGRRVINNIQRAASLFLVKNIFSFALTLLLLFIDMPYPLLPIQLSLISTFTIGIPSFFLALEPNYARVEGKFMRNVIRRAMPGGLTNLTIVLLAGFFTSTFGLSNEQLNTICVWVMSAVGLVTLYHVSVPFTRLRLAVLAAMTAAMLFCLLVIPAFFDLPALNASSALILVTLLLACPTVMRFFRVIFDKRVAKLDLAPAKKQKKRHRFEK
;
A
#
# COMPACT_ATOMS: atom_id res chain seq x y z
N MET A 1 15.53 -28.67 -20.65
CA MET A 1 16.89 -28.27 -20.26
C MET A 1 16.81 -27.65 -18.86
N LYS A 2 17.32 -28.33 -17.83
CA LYS A 2 17.33 -27.84 -16.43
C LYS A 2 18.37 -26.72 -16.34
N GLN A 3 17.91 -25.49 -16.12
CA GLN A 3 18.79 -24.36 -15.76
C GLN A 3 19.37 -24.64 -14.36
N LYS A 4 20.67 -24.94 -14.34
CA LYS A 4 21.47 -24.87 -13.11
C LYS A 4 21.51 -23.41 -12.67
N SER A 5 20.78 -23.06 -11.60
CA SER A 5 20.95 -21.79 -10.91
C SER A 5 22.38 -21.72 -10.40
N LYS A 6 23.14 -20.75 -10.89
CA LYS A 6 24.42 -20.37 -10.28
C LYS A 6 24.10 -19.89 -8.86
N GLN A 7 24.36 -20.70 -7.87
CA GLN A 7 24.42 -20.27 -6.48
C GLN A 7 25.50 -19.18 -6.39
N PRO A 8 25.22 -18.03 -5.74
CA PRO A 8 26.27 -17.07 -5.41
C PRO A 8 27.28 -17.80 -4.53
N HIS A 9 28.57 -17.64 -4.87
CA HIS A 9 29.68 -18.22 -4.13
C HIS A 9 29.49 -17.95 -2.64
N LEU A 10 29.18 -18.99 -1.87
CA LEU A 10 29.28 -19.01 -0.43
C LEU A 10 30.77 -18.75 -0.13
N ARG A 11 31.11 -17.52 0.25
CA ARG A 11 32.42 -17.25 0.88
C ARG A 11 32.45 -18.13 2.13
N VAL A 12 33.42 -19.01 2.21
CA VAL A 12 33.73 -19.81 3.41
C VAL A 12 34.14 -18.80 4.47
N TYR A 13 33.18 -18.34 5.29
CA TYR A 13 33.48 -17.52 6.44
C TYR A 13 34.25 -18.38 7.45
N ARG A 14 35.39 -17.88 7.96
CA ARG A 14 36.09 -18.51 9.08
C ARG A 14 35.07 -18.69 10.20
N GLN A 15 34.95 -19.91 10.72
CA GLN A 15 34.08 -20.19 11.87
C GLN A 15 34.68 -19.45 13.07
N ILE A 16 34.17 -18.26 13.37
CA ILE A 16 34.49 -17.57 14.62
C ILE A 16 33.65 -18.24 15.70
N PRO A 17 34.27 -18.77 16.76
CA PRO A 17 33.51 -19.37 17.86
C PRO A 17 32.60 -18.31 18.50
N MET A 18 31.45 -18.76 19.01
CA MET A 18 30.54 -17.93 19.76
C MET A 18 31.19 -17.47 21.05
N LEU A 19 31.26 -16.18 21.30
CA LEU A 19 31.78 -15.62 22.50
C LEU A 19 30.66 -15.49 23.54
N GLN A 20 30.87 -15.92 24.75
CA GLN A 20 29.98 -15.55 25.85
C GLN A 20 30.31 -14.13 26.31
N ALA A 21 29.62 -13.14 25.75
CA ALA A 21 29.79 -11.76 26.16
C ALA A 21 29.18 -11.53 27.56
N ASP A 22 29.88 -10.70 28.37
CA ASP A 22 29.34 -10.27 29.67
C ASP A 22 28.12 -9.35 29.42
N PRO A 23 26.97 -9.63 30.06
CA PRO A 23 25.77 -8.81 29.93
C PRO A 23 25.94 -7.34 30.38
N ALA A 24 26.92 -7.05 31.20
CA ALA A 24 27.20 -5.69 31.70
C ALA A 24 28.19 -4.93 30.80
N GLU A 25 29.19 -5.62 30.22
CA GLU A 25 30.23 -4.98 29.40
C GLU A 25 29.93 -5.02 27.90
N GLY A 26 29.34 -6.10 27.39
CA GLY A 26 29.11 -6.31 25.98
C GLY A 26 30.41 -6.47 25.16
N LEU A 27 30.33 -6.25 23.85
CA LEU A 27 31.46 -6.40 22.93
C LEU A 27 32.36 -5.14 22.87
N SER A 28 33.65 -5.37 22.74
CA SER A 28 34.63 -4.32 22.45
C SER A 28 34.61 -3.89 20.98
N PRO A 29 35.10 -2.67 20.62
CA PRO A 29 35.17 -2.19 19.23
C PRO A 29 35.99 -3.09 18.30
N GLN A 30 37.00 -3.80 18.81
CA GLN A 30 37.81 -4.74 18.02
C GLN A 30 37.03 -6.00 17.67
N GLU A 31 36.28 -6.56 18.62
CA GLU A 31 35.43 -7.71 18.45
C GLU A 31 34.28 -7.43 17.48
N ILE A 32 33.68 -6.22 17.52
CA ILE A 32 32.64 -5.77 16.58
C ILE A 32 33.21 -5.74 15.16
N LYS A 33 34.37 -5.08 14.94
CA LYS A 33 35.01 -5.03 13.63
C LYS A 33 35.38 -6.40 13.10
N LEU A 34 35.82 -7.32 13.93
CA LEU A 34 36.12 -8.69 13.55
C LEU A 34 34.86 -9.42 13.05
N ARG A 35 33.72 -9.25 13.72
CA ARG A 35 32.45 -9.85 13.28
C ARG A 35 31.93 -9.22 12.00
N GLN A 36 32.01 -7.91 11.87
CA GLN A 36 31.62 -7.21 10.65
C GLN A 36 32.44 -7.65 9.45
N SER A 37 33.78 -7.76 9.58
CA SER A 37 34.66 -8.18 8.50
C SER A 37 34.41 -9.63 8.05
N ASN A 38 33.87 -10.48 8.94
CA ASN A 38 33.52 -11.87 8.65
C ASN A 38 32.05 -12.06 8.24
N GLY A 39 31.30 -10.96 7.99
CA GLY A 39 29.92 -11.03 7.50
C GLY A 39 28.89 -11.46 8.56
N LEU A 40 29.24 -11.36 9.85
CA LEU A 40 28.36 -11.68 10.98
C LEU A 40 27.56 -10.47 11.47
N SER A 41 27.19 -9.59 10.55
CA SER A 41 26.31 -8.44 10.79
C SER A 41 24.84 -8.80 10.54
N ASN A 42 23.92 -8.16 11.24
CA ASN A 42 22.48 -8.39 11.11
C ASN A 42 21.90 -7.69 9.85
N ILE A 43 22.61 -7.85 8.73
CA ILE A 43 22.16 -7.32 7.45
C ILE A 43 21.14 -8.31 6.89
N MET A 44 19.87 -7.91 6.89
CA MET A 44 18.83 -8.71 6.28
C MET A 44 19.04 -8.79 4.77
N PRO A 45 18.78 -9.96 4.13
CA PRO A 45 18.77 -10.04 2.69
C PRO A 45 17.82 -8.98 2.13
N PRO A 46 18.20 -8.29 1.04
CA PRO A 46 17.38 -7.23 0.49
C PRO A 46 15.94 -7.73 0.29
N SER A 47 14.98 -6.97 0.82
CA SER A 47 13.56 -7.20 0.57
C SER A 47 13.31 -7.29 -0.94
N ASN A 48 12.18 -7.82 -1.37
CA ASN A 48 11.75 -8.10 -2.76
C ASN A 48 11.96 -6.98 -3.80
N THR A 49 12.81 -6.00 -3.55
CA THR A 49 13.14 -4.94 -4.50
C THR A 49 14.09 -5.49 -5.56
N LYS A 50 13.65 -5.42 -6.82
CA LYS A 50 14.44 -5.82 -8.00
C LYS A 50 15.78 -5.08 -7.98
N SER A 51 16.86 -5.74 -8.39
CA SER A 51 18.13 -5.02 -8.61
C SER A 51 18.02 -4.09 -9.83
N GLU A 52 18.86 -3.06 -9.90
CA GLU A 52 18.87 -2.15 -11.06
C GLU A 52 19.11 -2.90 -12.37
N GLY A 53 20.03 -3.87 -12.38
CA GLY A 53 20.27 -4.74 -13.53
C GLY A 53 19.08 -5.63 -13.89
N GLN A 54 18.31 -6.09 -12.89
CA GLN A 54 17.09 -6.84 -13.12
C GLN A 54 15.98 -5.95 -13.72
N ILE A 55 15.85 -4.71 -13.26
CA ILE A 55 14.90 -3.73 -13.82
C ILE A 55 15.20 -3.49 -15.29
N ILE A 56 16.47 -3.22 -15.63
CA ILE A 56 16.88 -3.02 -17.03
C ILE A 56 16.59 -4.28 -17.85
N LYS A 57 16.97 -5.45 -17.36
CA LYS A 57 16.74 -6.72 -18.06
C LYS A 57 15.25 -6.99 -18.31
N GLU A 58 14.40 -6.78 -17.32
CA GLU A 58 12.95 -6.99 -17.45
C GLU A 58 12.27 -5.98 -18.38
N ASN A 59 12.74 -4.74 -18.44
CA ASN A 59 12.23 -3.73 -19.36
C ASN A 59 12.74 -3.92 -20.81
N VAL A 60 13.96 -4.44 -20.98
CA VAL A 60 14.54 -4.71 -22.33
C VAL A 60 14.00 -6.03 -22.90
N LEU A 61 14.02 -7.11 -22.11
CA LEU A 61 13.62 -8.45 -22.54
C LEU A 61 12.12 -8.71 -22.32
N THR A 62 11.26 -7.80 -22.79
CA THR A 62 9.83 -8.04 -22.78
C THR A 62 9.43 -8.90 -23.99
N PHE A 63 8.32 -9.64 -23.87
CA PHE A 63 7.76 -10.41 -24.98
C PHE A 63 7.50 -9.54 -26.21
N PHE A 64 6.99 -8.33 -26.04
CA PHE A 64 6.71 -7.43 -27.15
C PHE A 64 7.98 -6.83 -27.78
N ASN A 65 9.01 -6.50 -27.00
CA ASN A 65 10.27 -6.04 -27.55
C ASN A 65 10.93 -7.12 -28.42
N LEU A 66 10.80 -8.40 -28.03
CA LEU A 66 11.27 -9.51 -28.87
C LEU A 66 10.49 -9.59 -30.20
N ILE A 67 9.17 -9.43 -30.18
CA ILE A 67 8.35 -9.37 -31.39
C ILE A 67 8.76 -8.18 -32.24
N PHE A 68 8.94 -7.00 -31.66
CA PHE A 68 9.40 -5.82 -32.41
C PHE A 68 10.75 -6.04 -33.09
N LEU A 69 11.67 -6.74 -32.43
CA LEU A 69 12.95 -7.09 -33.03
C LEU A 69 12.78 -8.01 -34.26
N VAL A 70 11.89 -9.01 -34.16
CA VAL A 70 11.58 -9.91 -35.29
C VAL A 70 10.93 -9.14 -36.43
N LEU A 71 9.94 -8.29 -36.13
CA LEU A 71 9.26 -7.48 -37.14
C LEU A 71 10.20 -6.48 -37.81
N ALA A 72 11.11 -5.88 -37.05
CA ALA A 72 12.15 -5.00 -37.58
C ALA A 72 13.10 -5.75 -38.53
N LEU A 73 13.51 -6.98 -38.15
CA LEU A 73 14.34 -7.82 -39.01
C LEU A 73 13.60 -8.14 -40.32
N CYS A 74 12.32 -8.48 -40.28
CA CYS A 74 11.51 -8.71 -41.50
C CYS A 74 11.48 -7.47 -42.40
N LEU A 75 11.29 -6.27 -41.85
CA LEU A 75 11.31 -5.02 -42.63
C LEU A 75 12.71 -4.72 -43.22
N CYS A 76 13.78 -5.00 -42.48
CA CYS A 76 15.14 -4.85 -43.00
C CYS A 76 15.42 -5.78 -44.19
N LEU A 77 14.95 -7.03 -44.12
CA LEU A 77 15.14 -8.02 -45.18
C LEU A 77 14.46 -7.61 -46.52
N VAL A 78 13.36 -6.86 -46.44
CA VAL A 78 12.65 -6.34 -47.61
C VAL A 78 13.04 -4.89 -47.95
N GLY A 79 14.08 -4.33 -47.33
CA GLY A 79 14.59 -2.99 -47.61
C GLY A 79 13.67 -1.84 -47.17
N SER A 80 12.75 -2.07 -46.21
CA SER A 80 11.78 -1.07 -45.77
C SER A 80 12.26 -0.31 -44.53
N PHE A 81 13.32 0.45 -44.63
CA PHE A 81 13.96 1.12 -43.49
C PHE A 81 13.13 2.27 -42.89
N LYS A 82 12.34 2.99 -43.68
CA LYS A 82 11.46 4.07 -43.17
C LYS A 82 10.43 3.55 -42.17
N ASN A 83 9.99 2.33 -42.38
CA ASN A 83 8.99 1.69 -41.50
C ASN A 83 9.52 1.21 -40.15
N LEU A 84 10.82 1.39 -39.87
CA LEU A 84 11.45 1.06 -38.57
C LEU A 84 11.17 2.12 -37.47
N MET A 85 10.42 3.19 -37.73
CA MET A 85 10.20 4.29 -36.81
C MET A 85 9.53 3.82 -35.50
N PHE A 86 8.73 2.74 -35.51
CA PHE A 86 8.15 2.15 -34.28
C PHE A 86 9.24 1.64 -33.33
N LEU A 87 10.38 1.22 -33.82
CA LEU A 87 11.50 0.76 -33.01
C LEU A 87 12.08 1.89 -32.15
N LEU A 88 12.14 3.12 -32.70
CA LEU A 88 12.54 4.30 -31.94
C LEU A 88 11.61 4.55 -30.75
N VAL A 89 10.30 4.40 -30.95
CA VAL A 89 9.30 4.54 -29.89
C VAL A 89 9.47 3.43 -28.82
N ALA A 90 9.70 2.19 -29.25
CA ALA A 90 9.94 1.07 -28.34
C ALA A 90 11.22 1.27 -27.49
N VAL A 91 12.31 1.74 -28.11
CA VAL A 91 13.57 2.06 -27.42
C VAL A 91 13.37 3.23 -26.43
N ALA A 92 12.73 4.31 -26.88
CA ALA A 92 12.43 5.45 -26.00
C ALA A 92 11.59 5.04 -24.78
N ASN A 93 10.56 4.24 -24.99
CA ASN A 93 9.73 3.68 -23.91
C ASN A 93 10.56 2.84 -22.94
N THR A 94 11.43 1.97 -23.44
CA THR A 94 12.29 1.11 -22.61
C THR A 94 13.28 1.92 -21.76
N VAL A 95 13.89 2.96 -22.35
CA VAL A 95 14.85 3.84 -21.66
C VAL A 95 14.15 4.67 -20.59
N VAL A 96 13.04 5.34 -20.94
CA VAL A 96 12.25 6.15 -20.00
C VAL A 96 11.74 5.30 -18.83
N GLY A 97 11.25 4.10 -19.11
CA GLY A 97 10.75 3.19 -18.09
C GLY A 97 11.81 2.72 -17.13
N SER A 98 12.93 2.24 -17.66
CA SER A 98 14.06 1.80 -16.85
C SER A 98 14.59 2.92 -15.95
N PHE A 99 14.74 4.12 -16.50
CA PHE A 99 15.22 5.30 -15.75
C PHE A 99 14.26 5.67 -14.61
N GLN A 100 12.94 5.70 -14.89
CA GLN A 100 11.97 6.09 -13.86
C GLN A 100 11.81 5.02 -12.78
N GLU A 101 11.82 3.73 -13.13
CA GLU A 101 11.74 2.63 -12.17
C GLU A 101 12.98 2.59 -11.26
N ILE A 102 14.18 2.80 -11.82
CA ILE A 102 15.44 2.90 -11.03
C ILE A 102 15.39 4.10 -10.09
N ARG A 103 14.92 5.26 -10.56
CA ARG A 103 14.80 6.47 -9.73
C ARG A 103 13.81 6.26 -8.58
N ALA A 104 12.67 5.62 -8.82
CA ALA A 104 11.70 5.30 -7.79
C ALA A 104 12.28 4.32 -6.77
N LYS A 105 12.94 3.25 -7.24
CA LYS A 105 13.62 2.29 -6.37
C LYS A 105 14.61 2.98 -5.43
N ARG A 106 15.52 3.79 -5.96
CA ARG A 106 16.52 4.52 -5.14
C ARG A 106 15.88 5.39 -4.08
N ALA A 107 14.73 6.01 -4.36
CA ALA A 107 14.01 6.82 -3.38
C ALA A 107 13.36 5.97 -2.27
N VAL A 108 12.76 4.85 -2.62
CA VAL A 108 12.20 3.89 -1.65
C VAL A 108 13.31 3.30 -0.80
N ASP A 109 14.41 2.84 -1.41
CA ASP A 109 15.57 2.28 -0.70
C ASP A 109 16.14 3.28 0.34
N LYS A 110 16.24 4.58 -0.04
CA LYS A 110 16.68 5.64 0.87
C LYS A 110 15.74 5.82 2.07
N LEU A 111 14.43 5.76 1.88
CA LEU A 111 13.46 5.88 2.98
C LEU A 111 13.44 4.63 3.87
N THR A 112 13.59 3.45 3.28
CA THR A 112 13.69 2.19 4.04
C THR A 112 14.89 2.23 4.99
N LEU A 113 16.02 2.81 4.55
CA LEU A 113 17.18 3.02 5.41
C LEU A 113 16.89 4.00 6.58
N VAL A 114 16.05 5.01 6.37
CA VAL A 114 15.63 5.95 7.43
C VAL A 114 14.63 5.30 8.40
N ALA A 115 13.81 4.39 7.91
CA ALA A 115 12.84 3.65 8.71
C ALA A 115 13.41 2.42 9.42
N ALA A 116 14.70 2.07 9.18
CA ALA A 116 15.36 0.97 9.88
C ALA A 116 15.36 1.23 11.39
N GLY A 117 14.80 0.28 12.14
CA GLY A 117 14.73 0.38 13.60
C GLY A 117 16.10 0.48 14.24
N THR A 118 16.14 1.03 15.45
CA THR A 118 17.30 1.02 16.33
C THR A 118 17.07 0.07 17.49
N ALA A 119 18.15 -0.51 18.01
CA ALA A 119 18.12 -1.33 19.21
C ALA A 119 19.14 -0.77 20.22
N LYS A 120 18.86 -0.93 21.49
CA LYS A 120 19.77 -0.54 22.57
C LYS A 120 20.78 -1.66 22.78
N ALA A 121 22.01 -1.48 22.30
CA ALA A 121 23.10 -2.43 22.51
C ALA A 121 24.00 -1.98 23.66
N ILE A 122 24.54 -2.94 24.42
CA ILE A 122 25.57 -2.70 25.43
C ILE A 122 26.90 -3.01 24.78
N ARG A 123 27.78 -2.00 24.67
CA ARG A 123 29.12 -2.12 24.08
C ARG A 123 30.12 -1.38 24.92
N SER A 124 31.19 -2.07 25.34
CA SER A 124 32.23 -1.52 26.25
C SER A 124 31.64 -0.88 27.52
N GLY A 125 30.63 -1.53 28.14
CA GLY A 125 29.97 -1.06 29.35
C GLY A 125 28.99 0.10 29.18
N GLN A 126 28.81 0.59 27.93
CA GLN A 126 27.90 1.70 27.64
C GLN A 126 26.66 1.26 26.85
N ARG A 127 25.49 1.81 27.21
CA ARG A 127 24.26 1.68 26.39
C ARG A 127 24.35 2.59 25.18
N VAL A 128 24.35 2.00 23.98
CA VAL A 128 24.45 2.72 22.69
C VAL A 128 23.24 2.36 21.84
N SER A 129 22.55 3.35 21.29
CA SER A 129 21.53 3.13 20.28
C SER A 129 22.18 2.80 18.95
N VAL A 130 21.98 1.59 18.45
CA VAL A 130 22.59 1.06 17.22
C VAL A 130 21.50 0.69 16.24
N ARG A 131 21.69 1.00 14.96
CA ARG A 131 20.75 0.52 13.94
C ARG A 131 20.76 -1.00 13.89
N THR A 132 19.57 -1.60 13.70
CA THR A 132 19.43 -3.06 13.70
C THR A 132 20.31 -3.77 12.67
N ASP A 133 20.59 -3.12 11.51
CA ASP A 133 21.49 -3.65 10.47
C ASP A 133 22.99 -3.58 10.84
N GLN A 134 23.35 -2.79 11.86
CA GLN A 134 24.73 -2.65 12.38
C GLN A 134 25.02 -3.54 13.59
N LEU A 135 24.01 -4.26 14.09
CA LEU A 135 24.20 -5.26 15.12
C LEU A 135 25.01 -6.43 14.55
N VAL A 136 25.78 -7.09 15.43
CA VAL A 136 26.60 -8.25 15.05
C VAL A 136 26.25 -9.44 15.93
N ARG A 137 26.63 -10.66 15.50
CA ARG A 137 26.53 -11.83 16.35
C ARG A 137 27.29 -11.62 17.66
N ASP A 138 26.77 -12.11 18.75
CA ASP A 138 27.24 -11.97 20.14
C ASP A 138 27.06 -10.58 20.76
N ASP A 139 26.47 -9.58 20.07
CA ASP A 139 26.08 -8.32 20.71
C ASP A 139 25.11 -8.57 21.86
N ILE A 140 25.27 -7.81 22.93
CA ILE A 140 24.30 -7.74 24.03
C ILE A 140 23.32 -6.64 23.71
N VAL A 141 22.02 -6.98 23.61
CA VAL A 141 20.94 -6.06 23.29
C VAL A 141 19.94 -6.04 24.44
N GLU A 142 19.45 -4.88 24.79
CA GLU A 142 18.35 -4.72 25.77
C GLU A 142 17.03 -4.59 25.01
N PHE A 143 16.11 -5.50 25.25
CA PHE A 143 14.73 -5.43 24.75
C PHE A 143 13.75 -5.09 25.89
N ALA A 144 12.75 -4.30 25.57
CA ALA A 144 11.66 -3.86 26.44
C ALA A 144 10.30 -4.00 25.75
N ALA A 145 9.22 -3.76 26.47
CA ALA A 145 7.87 -3.80 25.93
C ALA A 145 7.72 -2.92 24.66
N GLY A 146 7.12 -3.48 23.60
CA GLY A 146 6.95 -2.84 22.30
C GLY A 146 8.10 -3.07 21.31
N ASP A 147 9.26 -3.58 21.74
CA ASP A 147 10.39 -3.88 20.86
C ASP A 147 10.14 -5.16 20.06
N GLN A 148 10.63 -5.16 18.84
CA GLN A 148 10.70 -6.37 18.03
C GLN A 148 12.08 -7.03 18.18
N ILE A 149 12.09 -8.35 18.34
CA ILE A 149 13.32 -9.14 18.38
C ILE A 149 13.92 -9.18 16.98
N CYS A 150 14.97 -8.39 16.78
CA CYS A 150 15.56 -8.13 15.46
C CYS A 150 16.50 -9.24 14.96
N ALA A 151 16.94 -10.15 15.82
CA ALA A 151 17.79 -11.31 15.51
C ALA A 151 17.52 -12.40 16.54
N ASP A 152 17.85 -13.66 16.22
CA ASP A 152 17.70 -14.72 17.22
C ASP A 152 18.66 -14.49 18.39
N ALA A 153 18.17 -14.69 19.59
CA ALA A 153 18.92 -14.37 20.81
C ALA A 153 18.68 -15.38 21.94
N VAL A 154 19.47 -15.26 22.99
CA VAL A 154 19.29 -15.97 24.27
C VAL A 154 19.22 -14.94 25.39
N VAL A 155 18.22 -15.08 26.27
CA VAL A 155 18.08 -14.24 27.44
C VAL A 155 19.25 -14.49 28.38
N ARG A 156 19.95 -13.39 28.81
CA ARG A 156 21.07 -13.45 29.73
C ARG A 156 20.71 -12.95 31.13
N ASP A 157 19.89 -11.91 31.17
CA ASP A 157 19.49 -11.26 32.42
C ASP A 157 18.08 -10.64 32.27
N GLY A 158 17.23 -10.71 33.29
CA GLY A 158 15.86 -10.20 33.24
C GLY A 158 14.84 -11.21 32.72
N GLN A 159 13.58 -10.75 32.52
CA GLN A 159 12.45 -11.56 32.02
C GLN A 159 11.66 -10.81 30.96
N LEU A 160 11.15 -11.54 29.96
CA LEU A 160 10.30 -11.02 28.89
C LEU A 160 9.08 -11.89 28.68
N GLN A 161 7.93 -11.25 28.45
CA GLN A 161 6.80 -11.90 27.80
C GLN A 161 6.83 -11.58 26.30
N VAL A 162 6.91 -12.59 25.47
CA VAL A 162 7.00 -12.44 24.02
C VAL A 162 5.81 -13.06 23.31
N ASN A 163 5.40 -12.44 22.23
CA ASN A 163 4.39 -12.98 21.32
C ASN A 163 5.09 -13.50 20.05
N GLU A 164 4.92 -14.78 19.78
CA GLU A 164 5.46 -15.44 18.60
C GLU A 164 4.40 -15.63 17.47
N SER A 165 3.23 -15.02 17.57
CA SER A 165 2.09 -15.22 16.65
C SER A 165 2.40 -14.95 15.17
N LEU A 166 3.30 -14.03 14.89
CA LEU A 166 3.75 -13.77 13.52
C LEU A 166 4.51 -14.95 12.91
N LEU A 167 5.07 -15.82 13.74
CA LEU A 167 5.89 -16.95 13.34
C LEU A 167 5.12 -18.27 13.40
N THR A 168 4.36 -18.47 14.49
CA THR A 168 3.64 -19.71 14.79
C THR A 168 2.15 -19.67 14.44
N GLY A 169 1.56 -18.48 14.41
CA GLY A 169 0.12 -18.26 14.28
C GLY A 169 -0.63 -18.33 15.61
N GLU A 170 0.03 -18.69 16.72
CA GLU A 170 -0.57 -18.76 18.07
C GLU A 170 -0.34 -17.44 18.81
N ALA A 171 -1.40 -16.88 19.40
CA ALA A 171 -1.38 -15.53 19.99
C ALA A 171 -0.95 -15.49 21.47
N ASP A 172 -0.69 -16.65 22.07
CA ASP A 172 -0.38 -16.73 23.49
C ASP A 172 0.97 -16.08 23.82
N ALA A 173 0.99 -15.32 24.92
CA ALA A 173 2.21 -14.72 25.44
C ALA A 173 3.07 -15.78 26.13
N ILE A 174 4.32 -15.90 25.69
CA ILE A 174 5.28 -16.87 26.24
C ILE A 174 6.25 -16.14 27.15
N LEU A 175 6.34 -16.57 28.41
CA LEU A 175 7.32 -16.06 29.36
C LEU A 175 8.69 -16.65 29.01
N LYS A 176 9.71 -15.81 28.92
CA LYS A 176 11.10 -16.15 28.66
C LYS A 176 11.98 -15.72 29.83
N ASN A 177 12.70 -16.70 30.39
CA ASN A 177 13.61 -16.55 31.50
C ASN A 177 15.07 -16.58 31.05
N PRO A 178 16.05 -16.26 31.89
CA PRO A 178 17.47 -16.43 31.57
C PRO A 178 17.79 -17.85 31.11
N GLY A 179 18.45 -17.95 29.94
CA GLY A 179 18.73 -19.20 29.24
C GLY A 179 17.76 -19.56 28.12
N ASP A 180 16.56 -18.97 28.08
CA ASP A 180 15.60 -19.24 27.02
C ASP A 180 15.96 -18.55 25.71
N THR A 181 15.56 -19.19 24.61
CA THR A 181 15.80 -18.68 23.26
C THR A 181 14.68 -17.75 22.81
N LEU A 182 15.06 -16.68 22.13
CA LEU A 182 14.19 -15.73 21.46
C LEU A 182 14.32 -15.86 19.95
N LYS A 183 13.21 -15.93 19.26
CA LYS A 183 13.20 -16.01 17.79
C LYS A 183 13.05 -14.62 17.18
N SER A 184 13.86 -14.29 16.19
CA SER A 184 13.71 -13.07 15.40
C SER A 184 12.31 -12.98 14.78
N GLY A 185 11.73 -11.77 14.73
CA GLY A 185 10.39 -11.55 14.22
C GLY A 185 9.27 -11.66 15.27
N SER A 186 9.52 -12.23 16.46
CA SER A 186 8.64 -12.09 17.61
C SER A 186 8.77 -10.69 18.25
N PHE A 187 7.86 -10.34 19.13
CA PHE A 187 7.88 -9.03 19.78
C PHE A 187 7.60 -9.13 21.28
N VAL A 188 8.12 -8.17 22.02
CA VAL A 188 8.01 -8.10 23.47
C VAL A 188 6.69 -7.45 23.86
N ILE A 189 5.85 -8.16 24.64
CA ILE A 189 4.59 -7.64 25.17
C ILE A 189 4.85 -6.87 26.46
N SER A 190 5.65 -7.45 27.36
CA SER A 190 5.97 -6.86 28.67
C SER A 190 7.32 -7.36 29.19
N GLY A 191 7.86 -6.66 30.18
CA GLY A 191 9.14 -6.97 30.78
C GLY A 191 10.33 -6.28 30.10
N ARG A 192 11.53 -6.52 30.65
CA ARG A 192 12.80 -6.03 30.14
C ARG A 192 13.88 -7.08 30.38
N ALA A 193 14.72 -7.34 29.38
CA ALA A 193 15.85 -8.27 29.52
C ALA A 193 17.03 -7.86 28.65
N ARG A 194 18.21 -8.27 29.10
CA ARG A 194 19.43 -8.25 28.31
C ARG A 194 19.63 -9.60 27.65
N VAL A 195 19.82 -9.58 26.35
CA VAL A 195 19.90 -10.78 25.52
C VAL A 195 21.17 -10.76 24.69
N GLN A 196 21.71 -11.93 24.41
CA GLN A 196 22.85 -12.09 23.51
C GLN A 196 22.37 -12.60 22.15
N LEU A 197 22.73 -11.89 21.05
CA LEU A 197 22.39 -12.30 19.70
C LEU A 197 23.14 -13.57 19.28
N THR A 198 22.43 -14.55 18.76
CA THR A 198 23.00 -15.86 18.35
C THR A 198 23.08 -16.03 16.84
N HIS A 199 21.98 -15.76 16.11
CA HIS A 199 21.90 -15.81 14.67
C HIS A 199 21.43 -14.47 14.12
N VAL A 200 22.21 -13.92 13.19
CA VAL A 200 21.98 -12.60 12.62
C VAL A 200 21.78 -12.65 11.11
N GLY A 201 21.13 -11.66 10.53
CA GLY A 201 20.96 -11.50 9.10
C GLY A 201 20.26 -12.69 8.45
N SER A 202 20.87 -13.28 7.42
CA SER A 202 20.29 -14.41 6.67
C SER A 202 20.18 -15.72 7.46
N GLU A 203 20.88 -15.83 8.60
CA GLU A 203 20.85 -17.00 9.46
C GLU A 203 19.75 -16.96 10.52
N SER A 204 19.11 -15.80 10.72
CA SER A 204 18.02 -15.63 11.68
C SER A 204 16.77 -16.44 11.28
N TYR A 205 15.96 -16.81 12.26
CA TYR A 205 14.73 -17.58 12.08
C TYR A 205 13.76 -16.85 11.13
N ALA A 206 13.53 -15.56 11.32
CA ALA A 206 12.65 -14.78 10.46
C ALA A 206 13.14 -14.74 9.01
N ALA A 207 14.46 -14.63 8.79
CA ALA A 207 15.03 -14.63 7.44
C ALA A 207 14.88 -16.00 6.76
N LYS A 208 15.07 -17.10 7.47
CA LYS A 208 14.85 -18.47 6.95
C LYS A 208 13.38 -18.70 6.61
N LEU A 209 12.47 -18.35 7.51
CA LEU A 209 11.03 -18.45 7.29
C LEU A 209 10.58 -17.61 6.09
N ALA A 210 11.08 -16.37 5.98
CA ALA A 210 10.84 -15.51 4.83
C ALA A 210 11.38 -16.09 3.52
N ALA A 211 12.53 -16.74 3.55
CA ALA A 211 13.10 -17.41 2.38
C ALA A 211 12.28 -18.64 1.93
N GLU A 212 11.74 -19.41 2.87
CA GLU A 212 10.81 -20.52 2.59
C GLU A 212 9.47 -20.01 2.06
N ALA A 213 8.90 -18.99 2.69
CA ALA A 213 7.67 -18.36 2.23
C ALA A 213 7.82 -17.83 0.79
N ARG A 214 8.98 -17.23 0.45
CA ARG A 214 9.29 -16.75 -0.91
C ARG A 214 9.27 -17.84 -1.98
N ARG A 215 9.56 -19.10 -1.64
CA ARG A 215 9.46 -20.22 -2.58
C ARG A 215 8.02 -20.59 -2.91
N ASN A 216 7.08 -20.29 -2.02
CA ASN A 216 5.69 -20.75 -2.09
C ASN A 216 4.66 -19.61 -2.32
N VAL A 217 5.03 -18.34 -2.18
CA VAL A 217 4.08 -17.21 -2.30
C VAL A 217 4.04 -16.71 -3.74
N ARG A 218 2.90 -16.91 -4.39
CA ARG A 218 2.49 -16.06 -5.52
C ARG A 218 2.21 -14.67 -4.95
N SER A 219 3.06 -13.68 -5.31
CA SER A 219 2.79 -12.29 -4.93
C SER A 219 1.35 -11.94 -5.36
N THR A 220 0.56 -11.43 -4.43
CA THR A 220 -0.78 -10.90 -4.73
C THR A 220 -0.62 -9.68 -5.62
N LYS A 221 -0.70 -9.88 -6.93
CA LYS A 221 -0.68 -8.78 -7.89
C LYS A 221 -1.95 -7.96 -7.72
N SER A 222 -1.86 -6.66 -7.88
CA SER A 222 -3.01 -5.75 -7.87
C SER A 222 -4.07 -6.15 -8.92
N GLU A 223 -5.35 -5.87 -8.70
CA GLU A 223 -6.45 -6.19 -9.64
C GLU A 223 -6.19 -5.54 -11.00
N MET A 224 -5.73 -4.30 -11.00
CA MET A 224 -5.36 -3.57 -12.21
C MET A 224 -4.22 -4.25 -12.96
N MET A 225 -3.12 -4.60 -12.25
CA MET A 225 -1.97 -5.28 -12.85
C MET A 225 -2.32 -6.68 -13.36
N LEU A 226 -3.17 -7.43 -12.64
CA LEU A 226 -3.68 -8.72 -13.09
C LEU A 226 -4.52 -8.58 -14.36
N SER A 227 -5.39 -7.58 -14.40
CA SER A 227 -6.26 -7.30 -15.55
C SER A 227 -5.44 -6.89 -16.77
N LEU A 228 -4.43 -6.04 -16.59
CA LEU A 228 -3.51 -5.64 -17.67
C LEU A 228 -2.66 -6.82 -18.16
N THR A 229 -2.10 -7.61 -17.23
CA THR A 229 -1.33 -8.81 -17.60
C THR A 229 -2.19 -9.80 -18.37
N LYS A 230 -3.45 -10.01 -17.96
CA LYS A 230 -4.38 -10.88 -18.68
C LYS A 230 -4.68 -10.36 -20.10
N LEU A 231 -4.91 -9.07 -20.25
CA LEU A 231 -5.11 -8.43 -21.54
C LEU A 231 -3.89 -8.65 -22.47
N ILE A 232 -2.70 -8.34 -21.96
CA ILE A 232 -1.42 -8.50 -22.67
C ILE A 232 -1.22 -9.96 -23.09
N THR A 233 -1.51 -10.91 -22.22
CA THR A 233 -1.39 -12.34 -22.50
C THR A 233 -2.36 -12.78 -23.59
N VAL A 234 -3.62 -12.35 -23.52
CA VAL A 234 -4.64 -12.70 -24.55
C VAL A 234 -4.24 -12.13 -25.90
N VAL A 235 -3.84 -10.85 -25.95
CA VAL A 235 -3.35 -10.22 -27.18
C VAL A 235 -2.11 -10.93 -27.72
N GLY A 236 -1.14 -11.25 -26.86
CA GLY A 236 0.09 -11.93 -27.23
C GLY A 236 -0.14 -13.33 -27.81
N ILE A 237 -1.07 -14.11 -27.23
CA ILE A 237 -1.44 -15.44 -27.74
C ILE A 237 -2.14 -15.32 -29.09
N ALA A 238 -3.05 -14.35 -29.25
CA ALA A 238 -3.81 -14.17 -30.49
C ALA A 238 -2.93 -13.63 -31.65
N LEU A 239 -1.92 -12.85 -31.33
CA LEU A 239 -1.07 -12.15 -32.30
C LEU A 239 -0.27 -13.14 -33.17
N ILE A 240 0.25 -14.24 -32.60
CA ILE A 240 1.08 -15.21 -33.33
C ILE A 240 0.27 -15.93 -34.43
N PRO A 241 -0.86 -16.61 -34.14
CA PRO A 241 -1.62 -17.29 -35.19
C PRO A 241 -2.20 -16.32 -36.23
N LEU A 242 -2.70 -15.16 -35.80
CA LEU A 242 -3.23 -14.14 -36.72
C LEU A 242 -2.13 -13.61 -37.64
N GLY A 243 -0.92 -13.37 -37.11
CA GLY A 243 0.23 -12.94 -37.94
C GLY A 243 0.65 -13.98 -38.97
N ILE A 244 0.69 -15.25 -38.59
CA ILE A 244 1.03 -16.35 -39.52
C ILE A 244 -0.04 -16.46 -40.61
N ILE A 245 -1.32 -16.47 -40.25
CA ILE A 245 -2.42 -16.60 -41.22
C ILE A 245 -2.40 -15.41 -42.17
N LEU A 246 -2.26 -14.18 -41.66
CA LEU A 246 -2.23 -12.98 -42.47
C LEU A 246 -1.01 -12.96 -43.43
N PHE A 247 0.17 -13.34 -42.90
CA PHE A 247 1.39 -13.44 -43.73
C PHE A 247 1.21 -14.50 -44.84
N LEU A 248 0.73 -15.69 -44.54
CA LEU A 248 0.50 -16.74 -45.52
C LEU A 248 -0.49 -16.29 -46.61
N ARG A 249 -1.56 -15.61 -46.22
CA ARG A 249 -2.52 -15.06 -47.20
C ARG A 249 -1.87 -14.05 -48.11
N HIS A 250 -1.15 -13.05 -47.58
CA HIS A 250 -0.44 -12.06 -48.42
C HIS A 250 0.72 -12.69 -49.21
N PHE A 251 1.38 -13.70 -48.67
CA PHE A 251 2.44 -14.44 -49.40
C PHE A 251 1.88 -15.21 -50.59
N LEU A 252 0.70 -15.78 -50.48
CA LEU A 252 0.02 -16.40 -51.62
C LEU A 252 -0.29 -15.37 -52.74
N SER A 253 -0.55 -14.12 -52.37
CA SER A 253 -0.74 -13.02 -53.35
C SER A 253 0.56 -12.64 -54.09
N VAL A 254 1.72 -12.96 -53.53
CA VAL A 254 3.04 -12.77 -54.26
C VAL A 254 3.10 -13.65 -55.47
N PHE A 255 2.54 -14.87 -55.42
CA PHE A 255 2.44 -15.74 -56.62
C PHE A 255 1.50 -15.19 -57.72
N GLN A 256 0.64 -14.20 -57.34
CA GLN A 256 -0.24 -13.46 -58.25
C GLN A 256 0.41 -12.15 -58.76
N GLY A 257 1.69 -11.90 -58.47
CA GLY A 257 2.47 -10.75 -58.96
C GLY A 257 2.58 -9.55 -58.02
N LEU A 258 2.10 -9.65 -56.77
CA LEU A 258 2.29 -8.57 -55.79
C LEU A 258 3.73 -8.57 -55.22
N PRO A 259 4.33 -7.40 -54.93
CA PRO A 259 5.66 -7.31 -54.35
C PRO A 259 5.70 -7.94 -52.96
N LEU A 260 6.69 -8.76 -52.63
CA LEU A 260 6.91 -9.35 -51.31
C LEU A 260 6.99 -8.27 -50.24
N ARG A 261 7.54 -7.12 -50.56
CA ARG A 261 7.68 -5.97 -49.68
C ARG A 261 6.31 -5.53 -49.12
N ASP A 262 5.31 -5.36 -49.99
CA ASP A 262 3.98 -4.89 -49.61
C ASP A 262 3.27 -5.90 -48.68
N SER A 263 3.47 -7.19 -48.94
CA SER A 263 2.96 -8.28 -48.09
C SER A 263 3.55 -8.25 -46.68
N VAL A 264 4.87 -8.01 -46.58
CA VAL A 264 5.56 -7.89 -45.28
C VAL A 264 5.13 -6.61 -44.56
N GLU A 265 5.14 -5.47 -45.22
CA GLU A 265 4.74 -4.17 -44.63
C GLU A 265 3.30 -4.21 -44.12
N SER A 266 2.37 -4.77 -44.85
CA SER A 266 0.95 -4.93 -44.45
C SER A 266 0.80 -5.83 -43.18
N THR A 267 1.48 -6.98 -43.21
CA THR A 267 1.48 -7.90 -42.07
C THR A 267 2.08 -7.26 -40.81
N VAL A 268 3.25 -6.62 -40.95
CA VAL A 268 3.94 -5.94 -39.86
C VAL A 268 3.07 -4.81 -39.28
N SER A 269 2.41 -4.03 -40.13
CA SER A 269 1.50 -2.96 -39.73
C SER A 269 0.35 -3.49 -38.88
N ALA A 270 -0.30 -4.55 -39.34
CA ALA A 270 -1.40 -5.17 -38.59
C ALA A 270 -0.94 -5.64 -37.19
N LEU A 271 0.22 -6.29 -37.13
CA LEU A 271 0.78 -6.80 -35.87
C LEU A 271 1.17 -5.67 -34.90
N ILE A 272 1.86 -4.62 -35.38
CA ILE A 272 2.21 -3.43 -34.58
C ILE A 272 0.94 -2.75 -34.04
N GLY A 273 -0.10 -2.67 -34.88
CA GLY A 273 -1.38 -2.09 -34.49
C GLY A 273 -2.04 -2.81 -33.31
N MET A 274 -1.88 -4.12 -33.19
CA MET A 274 -2.47 -4.93 -32.12
C MET A 274 -1.68 -4.88 -30.82
N ILE A 275 -0.40 -4.49 -30.82
CA ILE A 275 0.44 -4.46 -29.61
C ILE A 275 0.11 -3.22 -28.77
N PRO A 276 -0.23 -3.38 -27.46
CA PRO A 276 -0.46 -2.25 -26.55
C PRO A 276 0.88 -1.66 -26.05
N GLU A 277 1.58 -0.96 -26.94
CA GLU A 277 2.88 -0.35 -26.65
C GLU A 277 2.77 0.64 -25.48
N GLY A 278 3.67 0.53 -24.52
CA GLY A 278 3.81 1.50 -23.43
C GLY A 278 2.75 1.45 -22.34
N LEU A 279 1.67 0.67 -22.46
CA LEU A 279 0.62 0.62 -21.42
C LEU A 279 1.15 0.08 -20.08
N TYR A 280 1.93 -0.99 -20.11
CA TYR A 280 2.56 -1.56 -18.91
C TYR A 280 3.58 -0.58 -18.31
N LEU A 281 4.40 0.01 -19.16
CA LEU A 281 5.38 1.02 -18.78
C LEU A 281 4.73 2.22 -18.10
N LEU A 282 3.68 2.79 -18.71
CA LEU A 282 2.98 3.96 -18.18
C LEU A 282 2.38 3.66 -16.78
N THR A 283 1.88 2.45 -16.58
CA THR A 283 1.34 1.99 -15.29
C THR A 283 2.44 1.95 -14.23
N SER A 284 3.57 1.31 -14.54
CA SER A 284 4.73 1.23 -13.65
C SER A 284 5.27 2.63 -13.30
N VAL A 285 5.40 3.49 -14.30
CA VAL A 285 5.84 4.88 -14.14
C VAL A 285 4.89 5.70 -13.27
N ALA A 286 3.57 5.55 -13.45
CA ALA A 286 2.58 6.30 -12.67
C ALA A 286 2.61 5.89 -11.19
N ILE A 287 2.73 4.59 -10.90
CA ILE A 287 2.86 4.07 -9.52
C ILE A 287 4.19 4.55 -8.91
N ALA A 288 5.30 4.45 -9.64
CA ALA A 288 6.61 4.90 -9.18
C ALA A 288 6.65 6.40 -8.88
N ALA A 289 6.04 7.23 -9.73
CA ALA A 289 5.91 8.67 -9.50
C ALA A 289 5.08 8.98 -8.25
N SER A 290 4.05 8.18 -7.96
CA SER A 290 3.24 8.31 -6.75
C SER A 290 4.03 7.96 -5.50
N CYS A 291 4.80 6.87 -5.51
CA CYS A 291 5.70 6.52 -4.42
C CYS A 291 6.67 7.66 -4.11
N LEU A 292 7.26 8.29 -5.15
CA LEU A 292 8.15 9.44 -5.01
C LEU A 292 7.43 10.66 -4.39
N LYS A 293 6.18 10.91 -4.78
CA LYS A 293 5.40 12.02 -4.25
C LYS A 293 5.02 11.81 -2.79
N LEU A 294 4.61 10.58 -2.42
CA LEU A 294 4.31 10.19 -1.04
C LEU A 294 5.56 10.21 -0.17
N SER A 295 6.70 9.78 -0.70
CA SER A 295 8.01 9.85 -0.06
C SER A 295 8.38 11.27 0.39
N ARG A 296 8.12 12.28 -0.44
CA ARG A 296 8.33 13.70 -0.08
C ARG A 296 7.45 14.16 1.08
N LYS A 297 6.30 13.52 1.29
CA LYS A 297 5.41 13.73 2.43
C LYS A 297 5.74 12.86 3.64
N ARG A 298 6.94 12.27 3.69
CA ARG A 298 7.36 11.38 4.76
C ARG A 298 6.46 10.14 4.94
N VAL A 299 5.90 9.65 3.84
CA VAL A 299 5.14 8.40 3.80
C VAL A 299 6.00 7.35 3.10
N LEU A 300 6.33 6.29 3.82
CA LEU A 300 7.03 5.12 3.28
C LEU A 300 6.02 4.12 2.75
N VAL A 301 6.06 3.85 1.46
CA VAL A 301 5.26 2.81 0.80
C VAL A 301 6.14 1.56 0.67
N GLN A 302 5.82 0.53 1.43
CA GLN A 302 6.55 -0.75 1.42
C GLN A 302 6.06 -1.70 0.31
N ASP A 303 4.74 -1.67 0.03
CA ASP A 303 4.11 -2.39 -1.09
C ASP A 303 3.44 -1.40 -2.05
N MET A 304 3.96 -1.34 -3.29
CA MET A 304 3.41 -0.44 -4.30
C MET A 304 1.96 -0.78 -4.69
N ASN A 305 1.53 -2.02 -4.50
CA ASN A 305 0.16 -2.44 -4.82
C ASN A 305 -0.88 -1.80 -3.90
N CYS A 306 -0.49 -1.41 -2.69
CA CYS A 306 -1.40 -0.76 -1.74
C CYS A 306 -1.90 0.61 -2.22
N ILE A 307 -1.16 1.29 -3.12
CA ILE A 307 -1.62 2.56 -3.72
C ILE A 307 -2.92 2.35 -4.51
N GLU A 308 -3.03 1.24 -5.23
CA GLU A 308 -4.26 0.87 -5.90
C GLU A 308 -5.38 0.54 -4.90
N THR A 309 -5.06 -0.28 -3.90
CA THR A 309 -6.01 -0.69 -2.86
C THR A 309 -6.61 0.52 -2.15
N LEU A 310 -5.79 1.50 -1.80
CA LEU A 310 -6.24 2.74 -1.14
C LEU A 310 -7.26 3.54 -1.94
N ALA A 311 -7.19 3.50 -3.27
CA ALA A 311 -8.17 4.19 -4.10
C ALA A 311 -9.58 3.57 -4.02
N HIS A 312 -9.65 2.29 -3.65
CA HIS A 312 -10.87 1.51 -3.51
C HIS A 312 -11.35 1.36 -2.07
N VAL A 313 -10.57 1.83 -1.09
CA VAL A 313 -10.96 1.77 0.33
C VAL A 313 -12.30 2.47 0.55
N ASP A 314 -13.23 1.74 1.15
CA ASP A 314 -14.55 2.20 1.56
C ASP A 314 -14.81 2.05 3.07
N VAL A 315 -13.96 1.27 3.78
CA VAL A 315 -13.95 1.16 5.23
C VAL A 315 -12.54 1.44 5.75
N LEU A 316 -12.42 2.40 6.68
CA LEU A 316 -11.20 2.71 7.40
C LEU A 316 -11.38 2.31 8.86
N CYS A 317 -10.71 1.24 9.28
CA CYS A 317 -10.62 0.83 10.67
C CYS A 317 -9.45 1.58 11.34
N VAL A 318 -9.74 2.24 12.45
CA VAL A 318 -8.76 3.03 13.20
C VAL A 318 -8.67 2.54 14.64
N ASP A 319 -7.46 2.41 15.18
CA ASP A 319 -7.27 2.27 16.62
C ASP A 319 -7.47 3.64 17.29
N LYS A 320 -7.87 3.65 18.55
CA LYS A 320 -8.04 4.89 19.33
C LYS A 320 -6.67 5.51 19.62
N THR A 321 -5.83 4.75 20.35
CA THR A 321 -4.56 5.24 20.89
C THR A 321 -3.53 5.41 19.79
N GLY A 322 -2.74 6.50 19.83
CA GLY A 322 -1.72 6.75 18.82
C GLY A 322 -2.23 7.12 17.41
N THR A 323 -3.53 6.89 17.11
CA THR A 323 -4.16 7.20 15.82
C THR A 323 -5.16 8.36 15.93
N ILE A 324 -6.25 8.21 16.69
CA ILE A 324 -7.23 9.27 16.93
C ILE A 324 -6.68 10.24 17.98
N THR A 325 -6.02 9.68 19.01
CA THR A 325 -5.38 10.44 20.07
C THR A 325 -3.86 10.47 19.88
N GLU A 326 -3.21 11.41 20.56
CA GLU A 326 -1.76 11.38 20.71
C GLU A 326 -1.33 10.15 21.52
N PRO A 327 -0.13 9.61 21.31
CA PRO A 327 0.37 8.50 22.12
C PRO A 327 0.64 8.91 23.56
N THR A 328 0.78 10.21 23.83
CA THR A 328 1.01 10.80 25.16
C THR A 328 -0.27 10.92 25.95
N MET A 329 -0.16 10.75 27.26
CA MET A 329 -1.23 11.01 28.24
C MET A 329 -0.88 12.25 29.04
N GLU A 330 -1.90 12.93 29.55
CA GLU A 330 -1.75 14.04 30.48
C GLU A 330 -2.63 13.80 31.70
N VAL A 331 -2.15 14.21 32.87
CA VAL A 331 -2.97 14.25 34.11
C VAL A 331 -3.94 15.41 33.95
N THR A 332 -5.23 15.10 34.02
CA THR A 332 -6.30 16.06 33.82
C THR A 332 -6.73 16.69 35.14
N ASP A 333 -6.82 15.88 36.20
CA ASP A 333 -7.27 16.31 37.53
C ASP A 333 -6.82 15.32 38.60
N VAL A 334 -6.84 15.77 39.87
CA VAL A 334 -6.57 14.96 41.05
C VAL A 334 -7.67 15.21 42.06
N TYR A 335 -8.39 14.16 42.47
CA TYR A 335 -9.51 14.23 43.40
C TYR A 335 -9.14 13.57 44.72
N PRO A 336 -8.94 14.33 45.84
CA PRO A 336 -8.66 13.78 47.15
C PRO A 336 -9.90 13.03 47.72
N LEU A 337 -9.72 11.76 48.11
CA LEU A 337 -10.76 10.96 48.72
C LEU A 337 -10.77 11.11 50.27
N ASN A 338 -9.66 11.55 50.84
CA ASN A 338 -9.49 11.72 52.26
C ASN A 338 -8.77 13.04 52.56
N SER A 339 -9.45 14.14 52.33
CA SER A 339 -8.93 15.49 52.51
C SER A 339 -8.69 15.91 53.97
N GLU A 340 -9.27 15.20 54.92
CA GLU A 340 -9.03 15.44 56.34
C GLU A 340 -7.63 14.96 56.80
N ARG A 341 -7.10 13.91 56.16
CA ARG A 341 -5.83 13.30 56.51
C ARG A 341 -4.68 13.65 55.56
N PHE A 342 -5.00 13.88 54.28
CA PHE A 342 -4.00 14.19 53.26
C PHE A 342 -4.41 15.47 52.51
N SER A 343 -3.56 16.51 52.66
CA SER A 343 -3.71 17.73 51.89
C SER A 343 -3.32 17.48 50.42
N TYR A 344 -3.69 18.40 49.54
CA TYR A 344 -3.24 18.34 48.13
C TYR A 344 -1.70 18.31 48.01
N ASP A 345 -1.03 19.11 48.85
CA ASP A 345 0.45 19.16 48.91
C ASP A 345 1.07 17.80 49.34
N ASP A 346 0.38 17.07 50.23
CA ASP A 346 0.84 15.73 50.66
C ASP A 346 0.69 14.71 49.54
N ILE A 347 -0.44 14.79 48.77
CA ILE A 347 -0.66 13.95 47.57
C ILE A 347 0.43 14.21 46.53
N GLU A 348 0.72 15.48 46.28
CA GLU A 348 1.77 15.89 45.30
C GLU A 348 3.13 15.38 45.76
N LYS A 349 3.52 15.53 47.01
CA LYS A 349 4.78 15.02 47.59
C LYS A 349 4.89 13.50 47.48
N ILE A 350 3.81 12.76 47.77
CA ILE A 350 3.80 11.30 47.66
C ILE A 350 4.00 10.89 46.20
N LEU A 351 3.26 11.49 45.25
CA LEU A 351 3.36 11.18 43.82
C LEU A 351 4.74 11.59 43.26
N ALA A 352 5.27 12.74 43.66
CA ALA A 352 6.60 13.15 43.29
C ALA A 352 7.67 12.14 43.74
N ALA A 353 7.61 11.70 45.00
CA ALA A 353 8.51 10.67 45.53
C ALA A 353 8.35 9.31 44.84
N PHE A 354 7.12 8.97 44.50
CA PHE A 354 6.77 7.70 43.86
C PHE A 354 7.41 7.57 42.47
N TYR A 355 7.41 8.64 41.66
CA TYR A 355 7.96 8.65 40.28
C TYR A 355 9.37 9.22 40.14
N HIS A 356 9.97 9.73 41.22
CA HIS A 356 11.31 10.30 41.23
C HIS A 356 12.40 9.26 40.91
N GLY A 357 13.24 9.57 39.90
CA GLY A 357 14.41 8.74 39.54
C GLY A 357 14.10 7.44 38.84
N GLU A 358 12.84 7.18 38.50
CA GLU A 358 12.43 6.01 37.75
C GLU A 358 12.43 6.27 36.22
N GLU A 359 12.97 5.34 35.43
CA GLU A 359 12.70 5.32 33.98
C GLU A 359 11.26 4.84 33.79
N PRO A 360 10.37 5.64 33.16
CA PRO A 360 8.97 5.26 33.00
C PRO A 360 8.82 4.02 32.14
N ASP A 361 8.15 3.00 32.66
CA ASP A 361 7.91 1.73 31.98
C ASP A 361 6.76 1.82 30.96
N ASN A 362 5.90 2.83 31.09
CA ASN A 362 4.72 3.02 30.24
C ASN A 362 4.32 4.51 30.19
N GLU A 363 3.41 4.84 29.25
CA GLU A 363 2.95 6.22 29.05
C GLU A 363 2.25 6.82 30.26
N THR A 364 1.55 6.01 31.05
CA THR A 364 0.92 6.47 32.29
C THR A 364 1.97 6.91 33.31
N ALA A 365 3.02 6.10 33.53
CA ALA A 365 4.12 6.44 34.42
C ALA A 365 4.89 7.69 33.91
N ARG A 366 5.01 7.85 32.59
CA ARG A 366 5.62 9.04 31.98
C ARG A 366 4.81 10.30 32.25
N ALA A 367 3.47 10.25 32.05
CA ALA A 367 2.59 11.37 32.32
C ALA A 367 2.59 11.76 33.80
N MET A 368 2.53 10.77 34.67
CA MET A 368 2.60 10.98 36.14
C MET A 368 3.96 11.59 36.57
N GLY A 369 5.06 11.07 36.05
CA GLY A 369 6.40 11.58 36.34
C GLY A 369 6.65 12.99 35.79
N GLN A 370 6.03 13.37 34.68
CA GLN A 370 6.10 14.74 34.14
C GLN A 370 5.29 15.73 34.96
N GLN A 371 4.07 15.34 35.35
CA GLN A 371 3.16 16.21 36.11
C GLN A 371 3.69 16.44 37.55
N PHE A 372 4.19 15.37 38.20
CA PHE A 372 4.65 15.42 39.57
C PHE A 372 6.18 15.45 39.69
N ALA A 373 6.83 16.19 38.79
CA ALA A 373 8.28 16.37 38.78
C ALA A 373 8.72 17.34 39.89
N GLY A 374 8.81 16.85 41.11
CA GLY A 374 9.24 17.61 42.30
C GLY A 374 10.54 17.10 42.89
N GLU A 375 11.29 17.97 43.59
CA GLU A 375 12.41 17.55 44.40
C GLU A 375 11.89 16.80 45.63
N THR A 376 12.43 15.62 45.89
CA THR A 376 12.06 14.80 47.03
C THR A 376 13.31 14.30 47.78
N THR A 377 13.22 14.26 49.08
CA THR A 377 14.23 13.64 49.97
C THR A 377 13.92 12.16 50.27
N TRP A 378 12.73 11.69 49.89
CA TRP A 378 12.28 10.33 50.13
C TRP A 378 13.00 9.35 49.19
N ARG A 379 13.52 8.27 49.78
CA ARG A 379 14.14 7.18 48.99
C ARG A 379 13.34 5.91 49.20
N ALA A 380 12.97 5.26 48.11
CA ALA A 380 12.31 3.98 48.18
C ALA A 380 13.27 2.88 48.67
N VAL A 381 12.87 2.18 49.71
CA VAL A 381 13.56 1.01 50.28
C VAL A 381 13.25 -0.24 49.45
N LYS A 382 12.01 -0.39 48.99
CA LYS A 382 11.53 -1.47 48.12
C LYS A 382 10.54 -0.92 47.10
N ARG A 383 10.62 -1.41 45.89
CA ARG A 383 9.66 -1.07 44.82
C ARG A 383 9.04 -2.32 44.20
N MET A 384 7.76 -2.23 43.88
CA MET A 384 7.01 -3.21 43.15
C MET A 384 6.71 -2.63 41.76
N ALA A 385 7.30 -3.20 40.72
CA ALA A 385 7.11 -2.75 39.33
C ALA A 385 5.67 -3.00 38.86
N PHE A 386 5.19 -2.17 37.94
CA PHE A 386 3.88 -2.37 37.33
C PHE A 386 3.82 -3.70 36.57
N SER A 387 2.71 -4.43 36.76
CA SER A 387 2.43 -5.62 35.98
C SER A 387 1.07 -5.51 35.30
N SER A 388 0.99 -5.98 34.04
CA SER A 388 -0.29 -6.05 33.31
C SER A 388 -1.30 -7.00 33.91
N SER A 389 -0.86 -7.96 34.74
CA SER A 389 -1.73 -8.89 35.47
C SER A 389 -2.28 -8.30 36.75
N THR A 390 -1.47 -7.55 37.49
CA THR A 390 -1.88 -6.96 38.80
C THR A 390 -2.48 -5.57 38.66
N LYS A 391 -2.14 -4.82 37.56
CA LYS A 391 -2.62 -3.46 37.24
C LYS A 391 -2.28 -2.39 38.29
N TRP A 392 -1.29 -2.61 39.14
CA TRP A 392 -0.77 -1.65 40.11
C TRP A 392 0.76 -1.70 40.24
N SER A 393 1.33 -0.65 40.77
CA SER A 393 2.73 -0.55 41.21
C SER A 393 2.79 -0.05 42.63
N GLY A 394 3.89 -0.32 43.38
CA GLY A 394 4.03 0.06 44.78
C GLY A 394 5.43 0.57 45.12
N ALA A 395 5.53 1.41 46.14
CA ALA A 395 6.79 1.86 46.70
C ALA A 395 6.73 1.93 48.25
N ASP A 396 7.78 1.41 48.90
CA ASP A 396 8.02 1.50 50.34
C ASP A 396 9.08 2.56 50.61
N PHE A 397 8.72 3.61 51.37
CA PHE A 397 9.59 4.72 51.77
C PHE A 397 9.99 4.66 53.24
N GLY A 398 9.90 3.48 53.85
CA GLY A 398 10.27 3.27 55.24
C GLY A 398 9.37 4.06 56.21
N GLU A 399 9.97 5.00 56.97
CA GLU A 399 9.25 5.84 57.93
C GLU A 399 8.21 6.75 57.25
N ASN A 400 8.36 7.07 55.97
CA ASN A 400 7.43 7.91 55.22
C ASN A 400 6.21 7.13 54.66
N GLY A 401 6.12 5.83 54.93
CA GLY A 401 4.99 5.01 54.55
C GLY A 401 5.13 4.22 53.23
N ARG A 402 4.15 3.42 52.96
CA ARG A 402 4.04 2.58 51.76
C ARG A 402 2.85 3.01 50.94
N TYR A 403 3.04 3.12 49.63
CA TYR A 403 2.00 3.62 48.72
C TYR A 403 1.88 2.70 47.51
N VAL A 404 0.65 2.61 47.00
CA VAL A 404 0.32 1.89 45.78
C VAL A 404 -0.41 2.83 44.79
N VAL A 405 -0.10 2.69 43.53
CA VAL A 405 -0.76 3.43 42.42
C VAL A 405 -1.18 2.45 41.36
N GLY A 406 -2.44 2.50 40.94
CA GLY A 406 -2.93 1.61 39.89
C GLY A 406 -4.43 1.68 39.66
N ALA A 407 -4.99 0.67 39.02
CA ALA A 407 -6.42 0.60 38.70
C ALA A 407 -7.23 0.43 40.02
N PRO A 408 -8.24 1.28 40.25
CA PRO A 408 -9.01 1.30 41.50
C PRO A 408 -9.62 -0.06 41.85
N GLU A 409 -10.18 -0.76 40.86
CA GLU A 409 -10.83 -2.06 41.00
C GLU A 409 -9.85 -3.16 41.43
N PHE A 410 -8.58 -3.09 41.01
CA PHE A 410 -7.55 -4.06 41.37
C PHE A 410 -6.92 -3.78 42.74
N ILE A 411 -6.84 -2.50 43.11
CA ILE A 411 -6.30 -2.10 44.44
C ILE A 411 -7.33 -2.30 45.56
N MET A 412 -8.58 -1.93 45.29
CA MET A 412 -9.67 -2.00 46.33
C MET A 412 -10.34 -3.37 46.36
N GLY A 413 -10.27 -4.18 45.31
CA GLY A 413 -10.96 -5.47 45.22
C GLY A 413 -12.45 -5.35 45.59
N ASP A 414 -12.92 -6.17 46.53
CA ASP A 414 -14.34 -6.16 46.98
C ASP A 414 -14.79 -4.83 47.60
N ARG A 415 -13.88 -3.95 47.95
CA ARG A 415 -14.16 -2.62 48.52
C ARG A 415 -14.29 -1.52 47.49
N TYR A 416 -14.20 -1.84 46.19
CA TYR A 416 -14.26 -0.86 45.11
C TYR A 416 -15.56 -0.05 45.09
N ASP A 417 -16.67 -0.66 45.51
CA ASP A 417 -17.97 0.01 45.55
C ASP A 417 -17.96 1.26 46.45
N SER A 418 -17.02 1.36 47.41
CA SER A 418 -16.91 2.53 48.31
C SER A 418 -16.40 3.81 47.63
N ILE A 419 -15.75 3.69 46.47
CA ILE A 419 -15.21 4.84 45.69
C ILE A 419 -15.75 4.87 44.24
N ARG A 420 -16.68 3.98 43.94
CA ARG A 420 -17.24 3.82 42.61
C ARG A 420 -17.95 5.08 42.10
N SER A 421 -18.72 5.73 43.00
CA SER A 421 -19.45 6.97 42.70
C SER A 421 -18.55 8.12 42.25
N GLU A 422 -17.32 8.17 42.73
CA GLU A 422 -16.30 9.18 42.37
C GLU A 422 -15.50 8.77 41.14
N ALA A 423 -15.21 7.49 40.94
CA ALA A 423 -14.36 6.98 39.87
C ALA A 423 -15.10 6.80 38.54
N GLU A 424 -16.30 6.21 38.56
CA GLU A 424 -17.08 5.87 37.36
C GLU A 424 -17.40 7.06 36.45
N PRO A 425 -17.85 8.23 36.96
CA PRO A 425 -18.18 9.35 36.06
C PRO A 425 -17.00 9.86 35.23
N TRP A 426 -15.78 9.72 35.76
CA TRP A 426 -14.58 10.10 35.02
C TRP A 426 -14.17 9.01 34.01
N SER A 427 -14.31 7.75 34.38
CA SER A 427 -14.14 6.63 33.43
C SER A 427 -15.12 6.74 32.25
N GLU A 428 -16.38 7.08 32.53
CA GLU A 428 -17.41 7.32 31.51
C GLU A 428 -17.10 8.52 30.61
N ARG A 429 -16.41 9.55 31.14
CA ARG A 429 -15.90 10.69 30.36
C ARG A 429 -14.65 10.37 29.54
N GLY A 430 -14.15 9.15 29.60
CA GLY A 430 -13.02 8.72 28.80
C GLY A 430 -11.66 8.91 29.48
N CYS A 431 -11.63 9.24 30.75
CA CYS A 431 -10.40 9.34 31.52
C CYS A 431 -9.94 7.97 32.01
N ARG A 432 -8.65 7.76 32.04
CA ARG A 432 -8.06 6.66 32.82
C ARG A 432 -8.01 7.10 34.26
N VAL A 433 -8.63 6.32 35.16
CA VAL A 433 -8.66 6.59 36.58
C VAL A 433 -7.60 5.75 37.27
N LEU A 434 -6.72 6.38 38.02
CA LEU A 434 -5.76 5.73 38.90
C LEU A 434 -6.11 6.05 40.34
N LEU A 435 -5.97 5.06 41.23
CA LEU A 435 -6.06 5.23 42.69
C LEU A 435 -4.65 5.32 43.25
N LEU A 436 -4.38 6.40 44.03
CA LEU A 436 -3.31 6.46 44.98
C LEU A 436 -3.85 6.00 46.32
N ALA A 437 -3.21 5.03 46.96
CA ALA A 437 -3.60 4.56 48.28
C ALA A 437 -2.37 4.26 49.16
N ALA A 438 -2.54 4.40 50.46
CA ALA A 438 -1.57 3.93 51.45
C ALA A 438 -1.79 2.43 51.70
N TYR A 439 -0.66 1.74 51.96
CA TYR A 439 -0.64 0.32 52.26
C TYR A 439 0.06 0.10 53.61
N ASP A 440 -0.62 -0.50 54.59
CA ASP A 440 -0.16 -0.56 55.98
C ASP A 440 0.73 -1.78 56.30
N THR A 441 0.84 -2.75 55.39
CA THR A 441 1.69 -3.93 55.55
C THR A 441 2.90 -3.89 54.62
N ALA A 442 3.92 -4.75 54.88
CA ALA A 442 5.09 -4.87 54.00
C ALA A 442 4.69 -5.50 52.67
N PHE A 443 5.35 -5.07 51.58
CA PHE A 443 5.20 -5.72 50.30
C PHE A 443 5.87 -7.11 50.32
N ASP A 444 5.08 -8.12 50.02
CA ASP A 444 5.51 -9.49 49.75
C ASP A 444 5.29 -9.85 48.30
N ASP A 445 5.68 -11.05 47.86
CA ASP A 445 5.50 -11.50 46.48
C ASP A 445 4.07 -12.03 46.20
N GLY A 446 3.14 -11.85 47.16
CA GLY A 446 1.74 -12.25 47.06
C GLY A 446 0.83 -11.17 46.48
N PRO A 447 -0.46 -11.47 46.26
CA PRO A 447 -1.44 -10.49 45.80
C PRO A 447 -1.67 -9.40 46.85
N LEU A 448 -1.94 -8.17 46.40
CA LEU A 448 -2.26 -7.05 47.27
C LEU A 448 -3.52 -7.37 48.13
N GLN A 449 -3.41 -7.18 49.41
CA GLN A 449 -4.55 -7.42 50.34
C GLN A 449 -5.38 -6.14 50.49
N SER A 450 -6.56 -6.12 49.87
CA SER A 450 -7.44 -4.92 49.83
C SER A 450 -7.85 -4.43 51.25
N ALA A 451 -7.87 -5.32 52.25
CA ALA A 451 -8.17 -4.96 53.63
C ALA A 451 -7.16 -3.95 54.25
N HIS A 452 -5.90 -3.99 53.79
CA HIS A 452 -4.80 -3.15 54.22
C HIS A 452 -4.59 -1.89 53.40
N VAL A 453 -5.51 -1.59 52.47
CA VAL A 453 -5.45 -0.43 51.60
C VAL A 453 -6.31 0.71 52.16
N ALA A 454 -5.73 1.91 52.27
CA ALA A 454 -6.45 3.13 52.58
C ALA A 454 -6.40 4.09 51.39
N PRO A 455 -7.56 4.39 50.72
CA PRO A 455 -7.61 5.28 49.57
C PRO A 455 -7.24 6.71 49.97
N ILE A 456 -6.43 7.38 49.14
CA ILE A 456 -5.95 8.75 49.35
C ILE A 456 -6.54 9.68 48.26
N ALA A 457 -6.32 9.39 47.00
CA ALA A 457 -6.78 10.23 45.89
C ALA A 457 -7.00 9.43 44.61
N LEU A 458 -7.92 9.92 43.80
CA LEU A 458 -8.07 9.52 42.39
C LEU A 458 -7.27 10.47 41.48
N VAL A 459 -6.52 9.95 40.58
CA VAL A 459 -5.80 10.71 39.54
C VAL A 459 -6.41 10.37 38.20
N PHE A 460 -6.82 11.39 37.44
CA PHE A 460 -7.47 11.26 36.17
C PHE A 460 -6.51 11.62 35.04
N LEU A 461 -6.35 10.71 34.11
CA LEU A 461 -5.50 10.93 32.93
C LEU A 461 -6.35 10.81 31.66
N SER A 462 -6.06 11.64 30.68
CA SER A 462 -6.68 11.57 29.35
C SER A 462 -5.65 11.58 28.24
N ASN A 463 -5.98 10.94 27.13
CA ASN A 463 -5.23 11.11 25.90
C ASN A 463 -5.77 12.34 25.16
N LEU A 464 -4.86 13.20 24.71
CA LEU A 464 -5.21 14.34 23.88
C LEU A 464 -5.69 13.87 22.50
N LEU A 465 -6.77 14.47 22.03
CA LEU A 465 -7.20 14.29 20.66
C LEU A 465 -6.18 14.92 19.72
N ARG A 466 -5.78 14.23 18.65
CA ARG A 466 -4.91 14.85 17.64
C ARG A 466 -5.58 16.08 17.01
N PRO A 467 -4.86 17.18 16.86
CA PRO A 467 -5.43 18.42 16.32
C PRO A 467 -6.03 18.26 14.91
N ASP A 468 -5.45 17.32 14.11
CA ASP A 468 -5.82 17.06 12.71
C ASP A 468 -6.87 15.94 12.54
N ALA A 469 -7.32 15.31 13.63
CA ALA A 469 -8.21 14.15 13.59
C ALA A 469 -9.59 14.51 13.01
N GLN A 470 -10.22 15.57 13.51
CA GLN A 470 -11.57 15.96 13.06
C GLN A 470 -11.60 16.28 11.56
N GLU A 471 -10.65 17.10 11.07
CA GLU A 471 -10.58 17.45 9.65
C GLU A 471 -10.38 16.21 8.78
N THR A 472 -9.52 15.29 9.23
CA THR A 472 -9.22 14.07 8.52
C THR A 472 -10.44 13.15 8.44
N PHE A 473 -11.19 12.96 9.51
CA PHE A 473 -12.40 12.11 9.50
C PHE A 473 -13.55 12.73 8.70
N ARG A 474 -13.75 14.04 8.77
CA ARG A 474 -14.70 14.74 7.89
C ARG A 474 -14.34 14.56 6.41
N TYR A 475 -13.06 14.64 6.07
CA TYR A 475 -12.62 14.36 4.71
C TYR A 475 -13.00 12.94 4.29
N PHE A 476 -12.74 11.91 5.11
CA PHE A 476 -13.10 10.54 4.78
C PHE A 476 -14.61 10.35 4.62
N ALA A 477 -15.42 10.89 5.51
CA ALA A 477 -16.87 10.90 5.40
C ALA A 477 -17.34 11.54 4.09
N SER A 478 -16.81 12.72 3.73
CA SER A 478 -17.12 13.41 2.46
C SER A 478 -16.74 12.59 1.23
N GLN A 479 -15.74 11.71 1.35
CA GLN A 479 -15.28 10.82 0.31
C GLN A 479 -16.02 9.47 0.27
N GLY A 480 -17.03 9.28 1.14
CA GLY A 480 -17.82 8.05 1.24
C GLY A 480 -17.03 6.88 1.80
N VAL A 481 -16.01 7.15 2.63
CA VAL A 481 -15.27 6.14 3.39
C VAL A 481 -15.87 6.08 4.79
N SER A 482 -16.35 4.90 5.18
CA SER A 482 -16.91 4.67 6.50
C SER A 482 -15.80 4.42 7.51
N VAL A 483 -15.73 5.25 8.55
CA VAL A 483 -14.74 5.09 9.62
C VAL A 483 -15.30 4.15 10.68
N ARG A 484 -14.48 3.21 11.16
CA ARG A 484 -14.78 2.26 12.24
C ARG A 484 -13.68 2.34 13.28
N VAL A 485 -14.06 2.47 14.56
CA VAL A 485 -13.10 2.55 15.66
C VAL A 485 -13.01 1.20 16.35
N ILE A 486 -11.80 0.67 16.51
CA ILE A 486 -11.54 -0.64 17.09
C ILE A 486 -10.48 -0.47 18.17
N SER A 487 -10.85 -0.60 19.44
CA SER A 487 -9.94 -0.36 20.57
C SER A 487 -10.06 -1.44 21.66
N GLY A 488 -8.98 -1.66 22.39
CA GLY A 488 -8.98 -2.49 23.61
C GLY A 488 -9.62 -1.83 24.83
N ASP A 489 -9.93 -0.54 24.75
CA ASP A 489 -10.49 0.23 25.85
C ASP A 489 -12.02 0.03 25.99
N ASN A 490 -12.58 0.53 27.09
CA ASN A 490 -14.01 0.50 27.34
C ASN A 490 -14.81 1.13 26.18
N PRO A 491 -15.87 0.46 25.66
CA PRO A 491 -16.62 0.93 24.50
C PRO A 491 -17.24 2.31 24.68
N ILE A 492 -17.69 2.68 25.86
CA ILE A 492 -18.26 4.01 26.16
C ILE A 492 -17.18 5.10 26.00
N THR A 493 -16.02 4.87 26.59
CA THR A 493 -14.85 5.76 26.46
C THR A 493 -14.44 5.95 25.00
N VAL A 494 -14.39 4.84 24.23
CA VAL A 494 -14.02 4.88 22.81
C VAL A 494 -15.07 5.64 22.00
N ALA A 495 -16.35 5.44 22.29
CA ALA A 495 -17.45 6.15 21.62
C ALA A 495 -17.39 7.66 21.86
N GLN A 496 -17.07 8.10 23.09
CA GLN A 496 -16.91 9.52 23.40
C GLN A 496 -15.72 10.16 22.66
N VAL A 497 -14.58 9.48 22.61
CA VAL A 497 -13.42 9.94 21.84
C VAL A 497 -13.76 10.00 20.35
N ALA A 498 -14.47 9.00 19.81
CA ALA A 498 -14.92 8.97 18.43
C ALA A 498 -15.90 10.12 18.11
N ALA A 499 -16.84 10.42 19.01
CA ALA A 499 -17.76 11.55 18.88
C ALA A 499 -17.02 12.90 18.89
N ARG A 500 -16.06 13.07 19.79
CA ARG A 500 -15.20 14.27 19.84
C ARG A 500 -14.33 14.42 18.58
N ALA A 501 -13.97 13.31 17.92
CA ALA A 501 -13.26 13.28 16.66
C ALA A 501 -14.17 13.49 15.44
N ASP A 502 -15.48 13.71 15.64
CA ASP A 502 -16.48 13.90 14.59
C ASP A 502 -16.66 12.68 13.66
N ILE A 503 -16.57 11.47 14.24
CA ILE A 503 -16.83 10.22 13.52
C ILE A 503 -18.35 9.96 13.53
N GLU A 504 -18.93 9.75 12.32
CA GLU A 504 -20.35 9.51 12.15
C GLU A 504 -20.84 8.26 12.86
N ASN A 505 -21.99 8.34 13.54
CA ASN A 505 -22.63 7.26 14.33
C ASN A 505 -21.74 6.68 15.43
N ALA A 506 -20.94 7.51 16.09
CA ALA A 506 -20.10 7.11 17.21
C ALA A 506 -20.89 6.58 18.42
N ASP A 507 -22.18 6.93 18.52
CA ASP A 507 -23.15 6.42 19.50
C ASP A 507 -23.49 4.93 19.33
N ARG A 508 -23.19 4.35 18.16
CA ARG A 508 -23.39 2.92 17.86
C ARG A 508 -22.17 2.12 18.27
N TYR A 509 -22.06 1.80 19.53
CA TYR A 509 -20.94 1.04 20.07
C TYR A 509 -21.35 -0.35 20.55
N VAL A 510 -20.40 -1.26 20.64
CA VAL A 510 -20.56 -2.62 21.18
C VAL A 510 -19.34 -3.03 22.00
N ASP A 511 -19.58 -3.81 23.05
CA ASP A 511 -18.54 -4.48 23.82
C ASP A 511 -18.18 -5.80 23.13
N ALA A 512 -16.94 -5.90 22.66
CA ALA A 512 -16.47 -7.10 21.94
C ALA A 512 -16.39 -8.35 22.82
N MET A 513 -16.41 -8.21 24.14
CA MET A 513 -16.51 -9.36 25.06
C MET A 513 -17.86 -10.08 24.94
N THR A 514 -18.90 -9.43 24.44
CA THR A 514 -20.21 -10.05 24.19
C THR A 514 -20.27 -10.83 22.85
N LEU A 515 -19.25 -10.69 22.00
CA LEU A 515 -19.17 -11.34 20.71
C LEU A 515 -18.28 -12.58 20.83
N SER A 516 -18.88 -13.77 20.71
CA SER A 516 -18.18 -15.04 20.97
C SER A 516 -17.81 -15.80 19.70
N THR A 517 -18.53 -15.61 18.60
CA THR A 517 -18.34 -16.35 17.35
C THR A 517 -18.00 -15.44 16.17
N GLU A 518 -17.36 -15.98 15.12
CA GLU A 518 -17.13 -15.21 13.90
C GLU A 518 -18.42 -14.67 13.28
N GLN A 519 -19.56 -15.36 13.46
CA GLN A 519 -20.87 -14.94 12.97
C GLN A 519 -21.36 -13.69 13.72
N ASP A 520 -21.13 -13.60 15.03
CA ASP A 520 -21.46 -12.41 15.82
C ASP A 520 -20.71 -11.18 15.30
N PHE A 521 -19.41 -11.34 14.96
CA PHE A 521 -18.63 -10.27 14.35
C PHE A 521 -19.15 -9.88 12.96
N GLU A 522 -19.55 -10.86 12.11
CA GLU A 522 -20.13 -10.58 10.79
C GLU A 522 -21.47 -9.83 10.89
N GLU A 523 -22.22 -10.03 11.96
CA GLU A 523 -23.45 -9.30 12.22
C GLU A 523 -23.19 -7.93 12.83
N ALA A 524 -22.31 -7.86 13.82
CA ALA A 524 -21.96 -6.62 14.54
C ALA A 524 -21.43 -5.53 13.60
N VAL A 525 -20.59 -5.88 12.61
CA VAL A 525 -20.02 -4.90 11.66
C VAL A 525 -21.06 -4.19 10.77
N LYS A 526 -22.30 -4.72 10.70
CA LYS A 526 -23.40 -4.08 9.95
C LYS A 526 -24.01 -2.90 10.70
N TYR A 527 -23.98 -2.94 12.04
CA TYR A 527 -24.75 -2.04 12.88
C TYR A 527 -23.89 -1.07 13.68
N TYR A 528 -22.71 -1.52 14.12
CA TYR A 528 -21.87 -0.75 15.05
C TYR A 528 -20.74 -0.02 14.35
N THR A 529 -20.41 1.15 14.87
CA THR A 529 -19.30 1.99 14.40
C THR A 529 -18.09 1.84 15.32
N VAL A 530 -18.33 1.64 16.60
CA VAL A 530 -17.28 1.59 17.64
C VAL A 530 -17.28 0.22 18.31
N PHE A 531 -16.10 -0.39 18.41
CA PHE A 531 -15.88 -1.68 19.03
C PHE A 531 -14.90 -1.48 20.18
N GLY A 532 -15.35 -1.71 21.42
CA GLY A 532 -14.52 -1.61 22.62
C GLY A 532 -14.15 -2.97 23.21
N ARG A 533 -13.14 -3.00 24.10
CA ARG A 533 -12.58 -4.21 24.75
C ARG A 533 -12.18 -5.31 23.77
N VAL A 534 -11.69 -4.89 22.61
CA VAL A 534 -11.32 -5.80 21.51
C VAL A 534 -9.93 -6.38 21.76
N THR A 535 -9.83 -7.71 21.74
CA THR A 535 -8.54 -8.41 21.78
C THR A 535 -7.82 -8.35 20.41
N PRO A 536 -6.50 -8.61 20.34
CA PRO A 536 -5.77 -8.63 19.06
C PRO A 536 -6.35 -9.59 18.02
N GLU A 537 -6.84 -10.76 18.43
CA GLU A 537 -7.52 -11.70 17.54
C GLU A 537 -8.87 -11.18 17.05
N GLN A 538 -9.64 -10.58 17.94
CA GLN A 538 -10.93 -10.00 17.59
C GLN A 538 -10.77 -8.81 16.63
N LYS A 539 -9.68 -8.00 16.73
CA LYS A 539 -9.34 -6.98 15.73
C LYS A 539 -9.20 -7.59 14.34
N ARG A 540 -8.57 -8.75 14.26
CA ARG A 540 -8.42 -9.53 13.02
C ARG A 540 -9.78 -10.03 12.49
N TYR A 541 -10.63 -10.56 13.36
CA TYR A 541 -11.98 -11.03 12.97
C TYR A 541 -12.85 -9.89 12.43
N LEU A 542 -12.81 -8.71 13.04
CA LEU A 542 -13.53 -7.52 12.57
C LEU A 542 -13.09 -7.12 11.15
N VAL A 543 -11.78 -7.04 10.91
CA VAL A 543 -11.24 -6.73 9.57
C VAL A 543 -11.73 -7.75 8.53
N ARG A 544 -11.65 -9.04 8.85
CA ARG A 544 -12.13 -10.11 7.96
C ARG A 544 -13.65 -10.08 7.75
N ALA A 545 -14.42 -9.73 8.78
CA ALA A 545 -15.88 -9.61 8.70
C ALA A 545 -16.28 -8.50 7.70
N PHE A 546 -15.63 -7.33 7.75
CA PHE A 546 -15.84 -6.29 6.75
C PHE A 546 -15.47 -6.76 5.34
N GLN A 547 -14.34 -7.47 5.18
CA GLN A 547 -13.91 -8.02 3.88
C GLN A 547 -14.90 -9.06 3.33
N LYS A 548 -15.44 -9.95 4.18
CA LYS A 548 -16.46 -10.93 3.80
C LYS A 548 -17.75 -10.25 3.29
N GLN A 549 -18.08 -9.06 3.77
CA GLN A 549 -19.19 -8.23 3.25
C GLN A 549 -18.89 -7.55 1.92
N GLY A 550 -17.68 -7.67 1.42
CA GLY A 550 -17.24 -7.11 0.14
C GLY A 550 -16.63 -5.72 0.23
N HIS A 551 -16.31 -5.26 1.45
CA HIS A 551 -15.63 -4.00 1.67
C HIS A 551 -14.12 -4.10 1.41
N THR A 552 -13.53 -3.00 0.98
CA THR A 552 -12.08 -2.83 0.89
C THR A 552 -11.59 -2.08 2.12
N VAL A 553 -10.93 -2.81 3.02
CA VAL A 553 -10.61 -2.35 4.36
C VAL A 553 -9.19 -1.80 4.43
N ALA A 554 -9.03 -0.56 4.89
CA ALA A 554 -7.77 -0.06 5.42
C ALA A 554 -7.79 -0.16 6.95
N MET A 555 -6.67 -0.53 7.57
CA MET A 555 -6.48 -0.57 9.01
C MET A 555 -5.31 0.31 9.41
N THR A 556 -5.53 1.20 10.38
CA THR A 556 -4.45 1.96 11.01
C THR A 556 -4.22 1.47 12.43
N GLY A 557 -2.96 1.39 12.83
CA GLY A 557 -2.58 1.02 14.19
C GLY A 557 -1.11 1.35 14.45
N ASP A 558 -0.76 1.47 15.72
CA ASP A 558 0.60 1.76 16.17
C ASP A 558 1.13 0.70 17.14
N GLY A 559 0.23 -0.09 17.73
CA GLY A 559 0.53 -1.08 18.75
C GLY A 559 0.93 -2.46 18.18
N VAL A 560 1.52 -3.23 19.06
CA VAL A 560 1.79 -4.66 18.83
C VAL A 560 0.48 -5.44 18.64
N ASN A 561 -0.58 -5.00 19.33
CA ASN A 561 -1.91 -5.59 19.27
C ASN A 561 -2.60 -5.46 17.91
N ASP A 562 -2.11 -4.56 17.04
CA ASP A 562 -2.67 -4.30 15.73
C ASP A 562 -2.02 -5.12 14.61
N VAL A 563 -0.89 -5.76 14.87
CA VAL A 563 -0.06 -6.43 13.87
C VAL A 563 -0.84 -7.44 13.03
N LEU A 564 -1.68 -8.27 13.65
CA LEU A 564 -2.50 -9.26 12.94
C LEU A 564 -3.57 -8.61 12.07
N ALA A 565 -4.23 -7.57 12.57
CA ALA A 565 -5.24 -6.81 11.83
C ALA A 565 -4.63 -6.01 10.67
N LEU A 566 -3.45 -5.38 10.88
CA LEU A 566 -2.69 -4.69 9.83
C LEU A 566 -2.28 -5.63 8.69
N LYS A 567 -1.86 -6.85 9.03
CA LYS A 567 -1.47 -7.88 8.04
C LYS A 567 -2.65 -8.38 7.22
N ASP A 568 -3.81 -8.58 7.84
CA ASP A 568 -5.00 -9.13 7.18
C ASP A 568 -5.82 -8.05 6.45
N ALA A 569 -5.64 -6.77 6.76
CA ALA A 569 -6.29 -5.68 6.04
C ALA A 569 -5.85 -5.62 4.58
N ASN A 570 -6.72 -5.09 3.70
CA ASN A 570 -6.35 -4.85 2.30
C ASN A 570 -5.22 -3.81 2.19
N CYS A 571 -5.17 -2.86 3.14
CA CYS A 571 -4.07 -1.93 3.30
C CYS A 571 -3.85 -1.64 4.80
N GLY A 572 -2.74 -2.14 5.35
CA GLY A 572 -2.29 -1.81 6.71
C GLY A 572 -1.40 -0.57 6.72
N ILE A 573 -1.66 0.33 7.65
CA ILE A 573 -0.98 1.62 7.78
C ILE A 573 -0.50 1.77 9.21
N ALA A 574 0.81 1.90 9.40
CA ALA A 574 1.43 2.05 10.72
C ALA A 574 1.93 3.47 10.96
N MET A 575 1.91 3.88 12.23
CA MET A 575 2.56 5.08 12.72
C MET A 575 4.02 4.77 13.10
N ALA A 576 4.98 5.57 12.66
CA ALA A 576 6.39 5.32 12.99
C ALA A 576 6.74 5.54 14.46
N SER A 577 5.91 6.29 15.20
CA SER A 577 6.04 6.44 16.66
C SER A 577 5.60 5.20 17.44
N GLY A 578 4.91 4.28 16.78
CA GLY A 578 4.42 3.05 17.38
C GLY A 578 5.46 1.93 17.40
N SER A 579 4.98 0.69 17.55
CA SER A 579 5.86 -0.48 17.61
C SER A 579 6.58 -0.75 16.29
N GLN A 580 7.81 -1.23 16.38
CA GLN A 580 8.58 -1.66 15.20
C GLN A 580 7.86 -2.81 14.45
N ALA A 581 7.19 -3.70 15.19
CA ALA A 581 6.44 -4.81 14.63
C ALA A 581 5.29 -4.33 13.72
N ALA A 582 4.51 -3.35 14.16
CA ALA A 582 3.46 -2.74 13.35
C ALA A 582 4.04 -2.10 12.08
N SER A 583 5.14 -1.35 12.24
CA SER A 583 5.82 -0.71 11.10
C SER A 583 6.40 -1.69 10.08
N GLN A 584 6.83 -2.89 10.48
CA GLN A 584 7.39 -3.89 9.54
C GLN A 584 6.32 -4.66 8.76
N VAL A 585 5.14 -4.83 9.34
CA VAL A 585 4.04 -5.59 8.73
C VAL A 585 3.16 -4.72 7.84
N ALA A 586 3.05 -3.44 8.14
CA ALA A 586 2.21 -2.50 7.41
C ALA A 586 2.71 -2.28 5.97
N GLN A 587 1.81 -2.11 5.02
CA GLN A 587 2.14 -1.76 3.65
C GLN A 587 2.54 -0.29 3.50
N ILE A 588 2.09 0.56 4.42
CA ILE A 588 2.43 1.99 4.48
C ILE A 588 2.85 2.35 5.89
N VAL A 589 3.89 3.18 6.02
CA VAL A 589 4.35 3.73 7.30
C VAL A 589 4.37 5.25 7.24
N LEU A 590 3.70 5.90 8.19
CA LEU A 590 3.70 7.35 8.36
C LEU A 590 4.90 7.76 9.22
N LEU A 591 6.00 8.20 8.57
CA LEU A 591 7.30 8.43 9.23
C LEU A 591 7.25 9.56 10.28
N ASN A 592 6.39 10.55 10.10
CA ASN A 592 6.18 11.64 11.08
C ASN A 592 5.00 11.33 12.02
N SER A 593 4.39 10.16 11.92
CA SER A 593 3.17 9.79 12.65
C SER A 593 2.03 10.82 12.53
N GLN A 594 1.99 11.57 11.43
CA GLN A 594 0.94 12.56 11.15
C GLN A 594 -0.22 11.90 10.42
N PHE A 595 -1.35 11.76 11.11
CA PHE A 595 -2.56 11.17 10.55
C PHE A 595 -3.14 12.02 9.40
N SER A 596 -2.94 13.33 9.41
CA SER A 596 -3.29 14.26 8.33
C SER A 596 -2.67 13.96 6.97
N ALA A 597 -1.66 13.07 6.90
CA ALA A 597 -1.13 12.59 5.62
C ALA A 597 -2.10 11.63 4.89
N MET A 598 -3.04 11.01 5.60
CA MET A 598 -3.95 9.99 5.07
C MET A 598 -4.83 10.48 3.90
N PRO A 599 -5.48 11.66 3.95
CA PRO A 599 -6.21 12.22 2.81
C PRO A 599 -5.36 12.30 1.54
N ALA A 600 -4.11 12.72 1.68
CA ALA A 600 -3.19 12.84 0.55
C ALA A 600 -2.79 11.48 -0.05
N ILE A 601 -2.70 10.44 0.78
CA ILE A 601 -2.38 9.08 0.35
C ILE A 601 -3.54 8.51 -0.47
N VAL A 602 -4.78 8.62 0.03
CA VAL A 602 -5.98 8.15 -0.69
C VAL A 602 -6.19 8.92 -1.99
N ALA A 603 -6.02 10.25 -1.96
CA ALA A 603 -6.10 11.10 -3.14
C ALA A 603 -5.07 10.69 -4.20
N GLU A 604 -3.83 10.35 -3.79
CA GLU A 604 -2.78 9.91 -4.70
C GLU A 604 -3.11 8.54 -5.33
N GLY A 605 -3.65 7.59 -4.57
CA GLY A 605 -4.14 6.32 -5.10
C GLY A 605 -5.22 6.51 -6.18
N ARG A 606 -6.21 7.37 -5.91
CA ARG A 606 -7.28 7.70 -6.87
C ARG A 606 -6.72 8.36 -8.13
N ARG A 607 -5.75 9.27 -7.98
CA ARG A 607 -5.08 9.92 -9.11
C ARG A 607 -4.45 8.89 -10.04
N VAL A 608 -3.72 7.93 -9.47
CA VAL A 608 -3.04 6.88 -10.25
C VAL A 608 -4.04 6.07 -11.05
N ILE A 609 -5.07 5.52 -10.40
CA ILE A 609 -6.04 4.65 -11.07
C ILE A 609 -6.82 5.41 -12.14
N ASN A 610 -7.33 6.60 -11.82
CA ASN A 610 -8.09 7.40 -12.78
C ASN A 610 -7.26 7.74 -14.02
N ASN A 611 -6.00 8.12 -13.83
CA ASN A 611 -5.12 8.50 -14.93
C ASN A 611 -4.70 7.29 -15.76
N ILE A 612 -4.40 6.15 -15.12
CA ILE A 612 -4.08 4.91 -15.82
C ILE A 612 -5.31 4.42 -16.60
N GLN A 613 -6.53 4.49 -16.06
CA GLN A 613 -7.75 4.14 -16.79
C GLN A 613 -7.92 4.98 -18.05
N ARG A 614 -7.67 6.30 -17.97
CA ARG A 614 -7.75 7.19 -19.14
C ARG A 614 -6.71 6.83 -20.20
N ALA A 615 -5.45 6.69 -19.79
CA ALA A 615 -4.37 6.34 -20.70
C ALA A 615 -4.60 4.97 -21.33
N ALA A 616 -4.97 3.96 -20.53
CA ALA A 616 -5.29 2.63 -21.03
C ALA A 616 -6.42 2.64 -22.06
N SER A 617 -7.41 3.52 -21.89
CA SER A 617 -8.50 3.67 -22.87
C SER A 617 -7.99 4.15 -24.22
N LEU A 618 -7.03 5.09 -24.26
CA LEU A 618 -6.44 5.57 -25.52
C LEU A 618 -5.65 4.46 -26.23
N PHE A 619 -4.83 3.70 -25.50
CA PHE A 619 -4.09 2.56 -26.07
C PHE A 619 -5.03 1.49 -26.62
N LEU A 620 -6.12 1.17 -25.91
CA LEU A 620 -7.05 0.12 -26.31
C LEU A 620 -7.83 0.47 -27.58
N VAL A 621 -8.07 1.74 -27.89
CA VAL A 621 -8.75 2.16 -29.14
C VAL A 621 -8.04 1.59 -30.36
N LYS A 622 -6.71 1.79 -30.45
CA LYS A 622 -5.89 1.27 -31.55
C LYS A 622 -5.92 -0.25 -31.60
N ASN A 623 -5.79 -0.90 -30.45
CA ASN A 623 -5.70 -2.36 -30.41
C ASN A 623 -7.03 -3.02 -30.80
N ILE A 624 -8.17 -2.49 -30.33
CA ILE A 624 -9.50 -2.97 -30.70
C ILE A 624 -9.72 -2.83 -32.20
N PHE A 625 -9.40 -1.67 -32.75
CA PHE A 625 -9.47 -1.42 -34.19
C PHE A 625 -8.61 -2.41 -34.98
N SER A 626 -7.29 -2.50 -34.66
CA SER A 626 -6.37 -3.33 -35.44
C SER A 626 -6.72 -4.81 -35.33
N PHE A 627 -7.12 -5.29 -34.15
CA PHE A 627 -7.54 -6.67 -33.96
C PHE A 627 -8.80 -7.00 -34.78
N ALA A 628 -9.82 -6.15 -34.66
CA ALA A 628 -11.08 -6.35 -35.39
C ALA A 628 -10.90 -6.25 -36.91
N LEU A 629 -10.12 -5.27 -37.35
CA LEU A 629 -9.82 -5.12 -38.78
C LEU A 629 -9.03 -6.34 -39.30
N THR A 630 -7.95 -6.75 -38.63
CA THR A 630 -7.16 -7.92 -39.01
C THR A 630 -8.02 -9.17 -39.12
N LEU A 631 -8.93 -9.39 -38.16
CA LEU A 631 -9.86 -10.53 -38.20
C LEU A 631 -10.78 -10.45 -39.44
N LEU A 632 -11.33 -9.27 -39.77
CA LEU A 632 -12.19 -9.08 -40.95
C LEU A 632 -11.44 -9.22 -42.24
N LEU A 633 -10.20 -8.75 -42.31
CA LEU A 633 -9.37 -8.89 -43.49
C LEU A 633 -9.00 -10.34 -43.84
N LEU A 634 -9.22 -11.29 -42.96
CA LEU A 634 -9.13 -12.72 -43.30
C LEU A 634 -10.24 -13.16 -44.27
N PHE A 635 -11.35 -12.44 -44.30
CA PHE A 635 -12.54 -12.76 -45.12
C PHE A 635 -12.79 -11.76 -46.26
N ILE A 636 -12.24 -10.54 -46.11
CA ILE A 636 -12.42 -9.45 -47.12
C ILE A 636 -11.10 -9.29 -47.88
N ASP A 637 -11.18 -9.21 -49.20
CA ASP A 637 -10.02 -8.98 -50.05
C ASP A 637 -9.66 -7.49 -50.14
N MET A 638 -9.00 -7.02 -49.07
CA MET A 638 -8.54 -5.65 -48.94
C MET A 638 -7.16 -5.67 -48.23
N PRO A 639 -6.15 -4.93 -48.73
CA PRO A 639 -4.87 -4.82 -48.04
C PRO A 639 -5.05 -4.09 -46.70
N TYR A 640 -4.14 -4.30 -45.74
CA TYR A 640 -4.15 -3.52 -44.52
C TYR A 640 -3.86 -2.04 -44.85
N PRO A 641 -4.77 -1.10 -44.52
CA PRO A 641 -4.75 0.23 -45.11
C PRO A 641 -3.82 1.23 -44.41
N LEU A 642 -2.76 0.78 -43.79
CA LEU A 642 -1.82 1.63 -43.07
C LEU A 642 -0.42 1.03 -43.11
N LEU A 643 0.59 1.88 -43.25
CA LEU A 643 1.99 1.52 -43.11
C LEU A 643 2.46 1.65 -41.66
N PRO A 644 3.54 0.95 -41.24
CA PRO A 644 4.07 1.05 -39.85
C PRO A 644 4.44 2.48 -39.44
N ILE A 645 4.99 3.28 -40.38
CA ILE A 645 5.33 4.69 -40.11
C ILE A 645 4.08 5.54 -39.85
N GLN A 646 2.98 5.29 -40.54
CA GLN A 646 1.71 5.99 -40.39
C GLN A 646 1.03 5.63 -39.05
N LEU A 647 1.08 4.35 -38.66
CA LEU A 647 0.64 3.91 -37.32
C LEU A 647 1.45 4.55 -36.20
N SER A 648 2.75 4.72 -36.45
CA SER A 648 3.62 5.39 -35.46
C SER A 648 3.26 6.87 -35.33
N LEU A 649 2.96 7.57 -36.44
CA LEU A 649 2.46 8.95 -36.41
C LEU A 649 1.18 9.10 -35.57
N ILE A 650 0.15 8.30 -35.92
CA ILE A 650 -1.13 8.32 -35.20
C ILE A 650 -0.93 8.00 -33.73
N SER A 651 -0.19 6.93 -33.40
CA SER A 651 0.05 6.49 -32.03
C SER A 651 0.79 7.55 -31.22
N THR A 652 1.76 8.25 -31.80
CA THR A 652 2.56 9.27 -31.08
C THR A 652 1.69 10.43 -30.64
N PHE A 653 0.89 11.00 -31.53
CA PHE A 653 0.16 12.24 -31.27
C PHE A 653 -1.23 12.01 -30.67
N THR A 654 -1.86 10.86 -30.86
CA THR A 654 -3.19 10.59 -30.30
C THR A 654 -3.16 9.71 -29.03
N ILE A 655 -2.07 8.98 -28.78
CA ILE A 655 -1.97 8.02 -27.68
C ILE A 655 -0.76 8.31 -26.80
N GLY A 656 0.46 8.20 -27.30
CA GLY A 656 1.70 8.18 -26.52
C GLY A 656 1.93 9.45 -25.72
N ILE A 657 2.12 10.57 -26.42
CA ILE A 657 2.37 11.88 -25.80
C ILE A 657 1.19 12.31 -24.92
N PRO A 658 -0.09 12.27 -25.38
CA PRO A 658 -1.22 12.60 -24.52
C PRO A 658 -1.31 11.77 -23.25
N SER A 659 -1.12 10.44 -23.36
CA SER A 659 -1.18 9.54 -22.22
C SER A 659 -0.15 9.87 -21.14
N PHE A 660 1.06 10.28 -21.55
CA PHE A 660 2.12 10.68 -20.61
C PHE A 660 1.70 11.92 -19.80
N PHE A 661 1.21 12.98 -20.47
CA PHE A 661 0.77 14.18 -19.75
C PHE A 661 -0.47 13.94 -18.90
N LEU A 662 -1.44 13.16 -19.38
CA LEU A 662 -2.65 12.82 -18.62
C LEU A 662 -2.33 11.94 -17.41
N ALA A 663 -1.27 11.12 -17.45
CA ALA A 663 -0.86 10.31 -16.31
C ALA A 663 -0.32 11.14 -15.12
N LEU A 664 0.19 12.34 -15.38
CA LEU A 664 0.76 13.25 -14.38
C LEU A 664 -0.27 14.20 -13.77
N GLU A 665 -1.46 14.28 -14.34
CA GLU A 665 -2.48 15.24 -13.95
C GLU A 665 -3.12 14.93 -12.58
N PRO A 666 -3.46 15.93 -11.75
CA PRO A 666 -4.25 15.74 -10.54
C PRO A 666 -5.70 15.36 -10.89
N ASN A 667 -6.11 14.16 -10.50
CA ASN A 667 -7.46 13.64 -10.69
C ASN A 667 -7.87 12.78 -9.50
N TYR A 668 -8.51 13.37 -8.52
CA TYR A 668 -8.81 12.77 -7.22
C TYR A 668 -10.26 12.26 -7.13
N ALA A 669 -11.00 12.19 -8.24
CA ALA A 669 -12.37 11.70 -8.25
C ALA A 669 -12.43 10.26 -7.71
N ARG A 670 -13.54 9.93 -7.04
CA ARG A 670 -13.78 8.57 -6.52
C ARG A 670 -13.72 7.56 -7.66
N VAL A 671 -13.02 6.46 -7.42
CA VAL A 671 -12.90 5.35 -8.38
C VAL A 671 -14.12 4.44 -8.22
N GLU A 672 -14.92 4.32 -9.27
CA GLU A 672 -16.11 3.46 -9.27
C GLU A 672 -15.96 2.32 -10.27
N GLY A 673 -16.47 1.13 -9.88
CA GLY A 673 -16.51 -0.05 -10.74
C GLY A 673 -15.13 -0.69 -11.00
N LYS A 674 -15.14 -1.77 -11.81
CA LYS A 674 -13.94 -2.53 -12.13
C LYS A 674 -13.08 -1.82 -13.16
N PHE A 675 -11.76 -1.81 -12.97
CA PHE A 675 -10.77 -1.16 -13.83
C PHE A 675 -10.96 -1.48 -15.32
N MET A 676 -10.92 -2.76 -15.70
CA MET A 676 -10.99 -3.17 -17.11
C MET A 676 -12.33 -2.83 -17.78
N ARG A 677 -13.44 -2.91 -17.02
CA ARG A 677 -14.77 -2.54 -17.53
C ARG A 677 -14.81 -1.06 -17.93
N ASN A 678 -14.25 -0.20 -17.10
CA ASN A 678 -14.21 1.23 -17.37
C ASN A 678 -13.31 1.55 -18.56
N VAL A 679 -12.17 0.87 -18.70
CA VAL A 679 -11.25 1.03 -19.83
C VAL A 679 -11.92 0.61 -21.14
N ILE A 680 -12.53 -0.58 -21.19
CA ILE A 680 -13.21 -1.10 -22.38
C ILE A 680 -14.39 -0.19 -22.77
N ARG A 681 -15.21 0.24 -21.81
CA ARG A 681 -16.34 1.14 -22.06
C ARG A 681 -15.92 2.42 -22.78
N ARG A 682 -14.76 2.99 -22.37
CA ARG A 682 -14.23 4.22 -22.96
C ARG A 682 -13.53 3.99 -24.30
N ALA A 683 -12.92 2.83 -24.53
CA ALA A 683 -12.16 2.52 -25.72
C ALA A 683 -13.00 1.99 -26.89
N MET A 684 -14.03 1.18 -26.61
CA MET A 684 -14.85 0.54 -27.63
C MET A 684 -15.48 1.49 -28.65
N PRO A 685 -16.07 2.64 -28.25
CA PRO A 685 -16.62 3.58 -29.21
C PRO A 685 -15.61 4.06 -30.24
N GLY A 686 -14.41 4.44 -29.81
CA GLY A 686 -13.33 4.88 -30.70
C GLY A 686 -12.83 3.78 -31.62
N GLY A 687 -12.59 2.58 -31.08
CA GLY A 687 -12.13 1.41 -31.85
C GLY A 687 -13.11 0.98 -32.94
N LEU A 688 -14.41 0.90 -32.62
CA LEU A 688 -15.45 0.54 -33.56
C LEU A 688 -15.72 1.66 -34.58
N THR A 689 -15.56 2.93 -34.19
CA THR A 689 -15.66 4.06 -35.14
C THR A 689 -14.56 3.95 -36.17
N ASN A 690 -13.30 3.76 -35.75
CA ASN A 690 -12.18 3.55 -36.66
C ASN A 690 -12.46 2.38 -37.63
N LEU A 691 -12.94 1.25 -37.09
CA LEU A 691 -13.26 0.08 -37.93
C LEU A 691 -14.31 0.40 -38.98
N THR A 692 -15.43 0.98 -38.57
CA THR A 692 -16.56 1.29 -39.45
C THR A 692 -16.13 2.25 -40.56
N ILE A 693 -15.42 3.31 -40.22
CA ILE A 693 -15.02 4.35 -41.17
C ILE A 693 -13.93 3.85 -42.11
N VAL A 694 -12.98 3.05 -41.67
CA VAL A 694 -11.96 2.44 -42.52
C VAL A 694 -12.56 1.44 -43.52
N LEU A 695 -13.53 0.64 -43.10
CA LEU A 695 -14.26 -0.26 -43.99
C LEU A 695 -15.08 0.51 -45.02
N LEU A 696 -15.74 1.62 -44.63
CA LEU A 696 -16.42 2.51 -45.57
C LEU A 696 -15.45 3.17 -46.55
N ALA A 697 -14.27 3.60 -46.09
CA ALA A 697 -13.22 4.12 -46.96
C ALA A 697 -12.77 3.07 -47.99
N GLY A 698 -12.55 1.83 -47.59
CA GLY A 698 -12.23 0.73 -48.48
C GLY A 698 -13.33 0.45 -49.50
N PHE A 699 -14.60 0.43 -49.05
CA PHE A 699 -15.74 0.27 -49.94
C PHE A 699 -15.85 1.39 -50.99
N PHE A 700 -15.70 2.66 -50.60
CA PHE A 700 -15.72 3.78 -51.53
C PHE A 700 -14.51 3.73 -52.47
N THR A 701 -13.30 3.39 -51.99
CA THR A 701 -12.12 3.26 -52.84
C THR A 701 -12.31 2.19 -53.91
N SER A 702 -12.83 1.04 -53.55
CA SER A 702 -13.15 -0.03 -54.50
C SER A 702 -14.20 0.41 -55.51
N THR A 703 -15.28 1.10 -55.09
CA THR A 703 -16.39 1.54 -55.93
C THR A 703 -15.96 2.62 -56.93
N PHE A 704 -15.10 3.55 -56.49
CA PHE A 704 -14.64 4.67 -57.32
C PHE A 704 -13.30 4.42 -58.03
N GLY A 705 -12.74 3.22 -57.93
CA GLY A 705 -11.49 2.83 -58.61
C GLY A 705 -10.25 3.63 -58.18
N LEU A 706 -10.16 4.00 -56.88
CA LEU A 706 -9.02 4.74 -56.31
C LEU A 706 -7.85 3.80 -56.01
N SER A 707 -6.63 4.33 -56.02
CA SER A 707 -5.44 3.56 -55.70
C SER A 707 -5.34 3.22 -54.21
N ASN A 708 -4.61 2.16 -53.85
CA ASN A 708 -4.33 1.78 -52.47
C ASN A 708 -3.61 2.89 -51.72
N GLU A 709 -2.75 3.66 -52.36
CA GLU A 709 -2.03 4.79 -51.76
C GLU A 709 -3.00 5.91 -51.34
N GLN A 710 -4.02 6.18 -52.16
CA GLN A 710 -5.10 7.14 -51.81
C GLN A 710 -5.96 6.63 -50.65
N LEU A 711 -6.28 5.32 -50.64
CA LEU A 711 -6.91 4.69 -49.47
C LEU A 711 -6.10 4.87 -48.18
N ASN A 712 -4.80 4.62 -48.26
CA ASN A 712 -3.91 4.80 -47.08
C ASN A 712 -3.98 6.24 -46.58
N THR A 713 -3.88 7.23 -47.49
CA THR A 713 -3.99 8.65 -47.12
C THR A 713 -5.31 8.98 -46.43
N ILE A 714 -6.44 8.54 -47.00
CA ILE A 714 -7.78 8.73 -46.43
C ILE A 714 -7.84 8.10 -45.03
N CYS A 715 -7.36 6.87 -44.85
CA CYS A 715 -7.37 6.16 -43.56
C CYS A 715 -6.52 6.86 -42.53
N VAL A 716 -5.34 7.39 -42.87
CA VAL A 716 -4.50 8.16 -41.93
C VAL A 716 -5.23 9.40 -41.42
N TRP A 717 -5.83 10.19 -42.32
CA TRP A 717 -6.58 11.39 -41.95
C TRP A 717 -7.76 11.07 -41.05
N VAL A 718 -8.56 10.08 -41.41
CA VAL A 718 -9.77 9.69 -40.68
C VAL A 718 -9.40 9.12 -39.31
N MET A 719 -8.42 8.24 -39.22
CA MET A 719 -8.00 7.66 -37.94
C MET A 719 -7.35 8.72 -37.03
N SER A 720 -6.62 9.68 -37.60
CA SER A 720 -6.10 10.82 -36.85
C SER A 720 -7.24 11.65 -36.27
N ALA A 721 -8.28 11.91 -37.03
CA ALA A 721 -9.47 12.63 -36.57
C ALA A 721 -10.21 11.88 -35.45
N VAL A 722 -10.46 10.58 -35.63
CA VAL A 722 -11.09 9.74 -34.58
C VAL A 722 -10.22 9.68 -33.33
N GLY A 723 -8.90 9.60 -33.47
CA GLY A 723 -7.94 9.65 -32.36
C GLY A 723 -8.03 10.96 -31.57
N LEU A 724 -8.05 12.11 -32.27
CA LEU A 724 -8.21 13.44 -31.66
C LEU A 724 -9.60 13.62 -31.01
N VAL A 725 -10.67 13.14 -31.63
CA VAL A 725 -12.02 13.14 -31.03
C VAL A 725 -12.06 12.24 -29.80
N THR A 726 -11.37 11.12 -29.79
CA THR A 726 -11.25 10.26 -28.62
C THR A 726 -10.48 10.98 -27.51
N LEU A 727 -9.36 11.63 -27.85
CA LEU A 727 -8.58 12.43 -26.90
C LEU A 727 -9.41 13.58 -26.33
N TYR A 728 -10.23 14.26 -27.14
CA TYR A 728 -11.20 15.26 -26.69
C TYR A 728 -12.13 14.67 -25.62
N HIS A 729 -12.75 13.53 -25.88
CA HIS A 729 -13.69 12.90 -24.92
C HIS A 729 -13.03 12.44 -23.62
N VAL A 730 -11.79 11.95 -23.70
CA VAL A 730 -11.02 11.55 -22.52
C VAL A 730 -10.56 12.77 -21.71
N SER A 731 -10.43 13.92 -22.36
CA SER A 731 -9.99 15.17 -21.74
C SER A 731 -11.11 15.97 -21.03
N VAL A 732 -12.38 15.59 -21.23
CA VAL A 732 -13.51 16.22 -20.53
C VAL A 732 -13.61 15.73 -19.08
N PRO A 733 -13.84 16.62 -18.08
CA PRO A 733 -13.90 18.08 -18.14
C PRO A 733 -12.52 18.70 -18.40
N PHE A 734 -12.49 19.82 -19.13
CA PHE A 734 -11.23 20.45 -19.51
C PHE A 734 -10.52 21.15 -18.35
N THR A 735 -9.23 20.87 -18.23
CA THR A 735 -8.27 21.69 -17.48
C THR A 735 -7.38 22.44 -18.46
N ARG A 736 -6.64 23.45 -17.98
CA ARG A 736 -5.68 24.21 -18.83
C ARG A 736 -4.66 23.27 -19.48
N LEU A 737 -4.18 22.26 -18.73
CA LEU A 737 -3.24 21.28 -19.26
C LEU A 737 -3.87 20.41 -20.38
N ARG A 738 -5.09 19.89 -20.16
CA ARG A 738 -5.79 19.04 -21.15
C ARG A 738 -6.07 19.79 -22.43
N LEU A 739 -6.50 21.06 -22.31
CA LEU A 739 -6.74 21.90 -23.46
C LEU A 739 -5.43 22.17 -24.23
N ALA A 740 -4.34 22.50 -23.52
CA ALA A 740 -3.04 22.72 -24.13
C ALA A 740 -2.51 21.46 -24.83
N VAL A 741 -2.63 20.27 -24.21
CA VAL A 741 -2.22 18.99 -24.80
C VAL A 741 -3.06 18.71 -26.05
N LEU A 742 -4.37 18.84 -25.99
CA LEU A 742 -5.25 18.62 -27.15
C LEU A 742 -4.90 19.58 -28.30
N ALA A 743 -4.73 20.87 -28.01
CA ALA A 743 -4.38 21.88 -29.03
C ALA A 743 -2.99 21.59 -29.64
N ALA A 744 -1.99 21.29 -28.82
CA ALA A 744 -0.64 20.99 -29.28
C ALA A 744 -0.59 19.71 -30.14
N MET A 745 -1.31 18.66 -29.74
CA MET A 745 -1.36 17.41 -30.51
C MET A 745 -2.13 17.59 -31.82
N THR A 746 -3.20 18.37 -31.81
CA THR A 746 -3.93 18.70 -33.05
C THR A 746 -3.05 19.51 -34.00
N ALA A 747 -2.35 20.53 -33.50
CA ALA A 747 -1.43 21.33 -34.33
C ALA A 747 -0.27 20.49 -34.90
N ALA A 748 0.36 19.63 -34.06
CA ALA A 748 1.44 18.75 -34.47
C ALA A 748 0.97 17.72 -35.53
N MET A 749 -0.21 17.15 -35.35
CA MET A 749 -0.81 16.23 -36.33
C MET A 749 -1.07 16.93 -37.66
N LEU A 750 -1.71 18.11 -37.62
CA LEU A 750 -1.96 18.88 -38.85
C LEU A 750 -0.67 19.31 -39.53
N PHE A 751 0.37 19.69 -38.78
CA PHE A 751 1.69 19.97 -39.33
C PHE A 751 2.26 18.75 -40.10
N CYS A 752 2.21 17.57 -39.51
CA CYS A 752 2.70 16.35 -40.15
C CYS A 752 1.91 16.00 -41.44
N LEU A 753 0.59 16.13 -41.38
CA LEU A 753 -0.28 15.78 -42.50
C LEU A 753 -0.26 16.79 -43.65
N LEU A 754 0.00 18.08 -43.39
CA LEU A 754 -0.07 19.17 -44.38
C LEU A 754 1.30 19.64 -44.86
N VAL A 755 2.32 19.67 -43.96
CA VAL A 755 3.64 20.26 -44.29
C VAL A 755 4.66 19.20 -44.69
N ILE A 756 4.62 18.02 -44.11
CA ILE A 756 5.57 16.92 -44.37
C ILE A 756 4.90 15.60 -44.76
N PRO A 757 3.85 15.60 -45.61
CA PRO A 757 3.13 14.37 -45.96
C PRO A 757 4.02 13.32 -46.63
N ALA A 758 4.98 13.76 -47.47
CA ALA A 758 5.91 12.89 -48.18
C ALA A 758 6.82 12.07 -47.24
N PHE A 759 7.09 12.54 -46.01
CA PHE A 759 7.86 11.76 -45.04
C PHE A 759 7.09 10.53 -44.56
N PHE A 760 5.76 10.63 -44.52
CA PHE A 760 4.86 9.56 -44.06
C PHE A 760 4.25 8.77 -45.23
N ASP A 761 4.79 8.92 -46.48
CA ASP A 761 4.33 8.28 -47.69
C ASP A 761 2.80 8.54 -47.91
N LEU A 762 2.41 9.83 -47.83
CA LEU A 762 1.03 10.30 -48.06
C LEU A 762 0.98 11.09 -49.38
N PRO A 763 0.55 10.47 -50.49
CA PRO A 763 0.37 11.17 -51.76
C PRO A 763 -0.76 12.20 -51.71
N ALA A 764 -0.71 13.17 -52.60
CA ALA A 764 -1.76 14.15 -52.77
C ALA A 764 -3.06 13.50 -53.21
N LEU A 765 -4.18 13.96 -52.62
CA LEU A 765 -5.52 13.48 -52.93
C LEU A 765 -6.03 14.13 -54.24
N ASN A 766 -6.68 13.36 -55.09
CA ASN A 766 -7.46 13.88 -56.19
C ASN A 766 -8.85 14.39 -55.74
N ALA A 767 -9.63 15.01 -56.59
CA ALA A 767 -10.94 15.57 -56.24
C ALA A 767 -11.89 14.53 -55.67
N SER A 768 -11.93 13.32 -56.20
CA SER A 768 -12.81 12.24 -55.77
C SER A 768 -12.40 11.73 -54.36
N SER A 769 -11.10 11.51 -54.13
CA SER A 769 -10.60 11.04 -52.86
C SER A 769 -10.72 12.14 -51.77
N ALA A 770 -10.56 13.41 -52.12
CA ALA A 770 -10.78 14.53 -51.22
C ALA A 770 -12.27 14.65 -50.79
N LEU A 771 -13.21 14.45 -51.73
CA LEU A 771 -14.64 14.46 -51.38
C LEU A 771 -15.01 13.31 -50.42
N ILE A 772 -14.47 12.09 -50.69
CA ILE A 772 -14.67 10.94 -49.82
C ILE A 772 -14.08 11.24 -48.42
N LEU A 773 -12.87 11.80 -48.36
CA LEU A 773 -12.25 12.17 -47.09
C LEU A 773 -13.11 13.14 -46.28
N VAL A 774 -13.60 14.23 -46.90
CA VAL A 774 -14.43 15.23 -46.21
C VAL A 774 -15.74 14.57 -45.69
N THR A 775 -16.36 13.74 -46.51
CA THR A 775 -17.59 13.04 -46.10
C THR A 775 -17.36 12.12 -44.89
N LEU A 776 -16.28 11.35 -44.90
CA LEU A 776 -15.94 10.45 -43.80
C LEU A 776 -15.52 11.22 -42.55
N LEU A 777 -14.81 12.34 -42.65
CA LEU A 777 -14.45 13.20 -41.52
C LEU A 777 -15.69 13.78 -40.85
N LEU A 778 -16.70 14.22 -41.62
CA LEU A 778 -17.97 14.72 -41.10
C LEU A 778 -18.81 13.60 -40.44
N ALA A 779 -18.68 12.35 -40.89
CA ALA A 779 -19.35 11.20 -40.31
C ALA A 779 -18.74 10.75 -38.97
N CYS A 780 -17.42 10.96 -38.74
CA CYS A 780 -16.69 10.48 -37.56
C CYS A 780 -17.36 10.81 -36.21
N PRO A 781 -17.74 12.08 -35.91
CA PRO A 781 -18.38 12.41 -34.63
C PRO A 781 -19.73 11.73 -34.44
N THR A 782 -20.52 11.61 -35.52
CA THR A 782 -21.83 10.98 -35.47
C THR A 782 -21.76 9.48 -35.21
N VAL A 783 -20.87 8.78 -35.93
CA VAL A 783 -20.63 7.34 -35.73
C VAL A 783 -20.08 7.08 -34.30
N MET A 784 -19.18 7.92 -33.83
CA MET A 784 -18.66 7.79 -32.46
C MET A 784 -19.74 8.01 -31.41
N ARG A 785 -20.61 9.02 -31.59
CA ARG A 785 -21.75 9.25 -30.70
C ARG A 785 -22.71 8.05 -30.65
N PHE A 786 -22.98 7.46 -31.81
CA PHE A 786 -23.83 6.27 -31.92
C PHE A 786 -23.26 5.11 -31.06
N PHE A 787 -22.01 4.74 -31.24
CA PHE A 787 -21.39 3.67 -30.46
C PHE A 787 -21.32 4.03 -28.99
N ARG A 788 -20.99 5.25 -28.61
CA ARG A 788 -20.97 5.68 -27.22
C ARG A 788 -22.32 5.50 -26.52
N VAL A 789 -23.42 5.89 -27.14
CA VAL A 789 -24.78 5.72 -26.58
C VAL A 789 -25.10 4.23 -26.37
N ILE A 790 -24.70 3.36 -27.31
CA ILE A 790 -24.91 1.91 -27.18
C ILE A 790 -24.16 1.34 -25.97
N PHE A 791 -22.86 1.69 -25.83
CA PHE A 791 -22.05 1.14 -24.75
C PHE A 791 -22.42 1.73 -23.40
N ASP A 792 -22.79 3.00 -23.30
CA ASP A 792 -23.26 3.61 -22.05
C ASP A 792 -24.57 2.95 -21.58
N LYS A 793 -25.52 2.70 -22.47
CA LYS A 793 -26.78 2.00 -22.12
C LYS A 793 -26.58 0.54 -21.70
N ARG A 794 -25.66 -0.20 -22.36
CA ARG A 794 -25.38 -1.60 -22.02
C ARG A 794 -24.70 -1.74 -20.65
N VAL A 795 -23.78 -0.85 -20.32
CA VAL A 795 -23.10 -0.88 -19.03
C VAL A 795 -24.06 -0.52 -17.90
N ALA A 796 -24.92 0.48 -18.09
CA ALA A 796 -25.96 0.82 -17.11
C ALA A 796 -26.89 -0.36 -16.80
N LYS A 797 -27.22 -1.20 -17.80
CA LYS A 797 -27.99 -2.43 -17.58
C LYS A 797 -27.23 -3.51 -16.83
N LEU A 798 -25.92 -3.62 -17.03
CA LEU A 798 -25.05 -4.59 -16.34
C LEU A 798 -24.81 -4.20 -14.87
N ASP A 799 -24.79 -2.91 -14.55
CA ASP A 799 -24.65 -2.40 -13.17
C ASP A 799 -25.93 -2.63 -12.35
N LEU A 800 -27.10 -2.70 -13.01
CA LEU A 800 -28.38 -3.03 -12.38
C LEU A 800 -28.60 -4.56 -12.19
N ALA A 801 -27.82 -5.41 -12.84
CA ALA A 801 -27.99 -6.87 -12.81
C ALA A 801 -27.48 -7.58 -11.52
N PRO A 802 -26.44 -7.11 -10.79
CA PRO A 802 -25.97 -7.81 -9.58
C PRO A 802 -27.00 -7.79 -8.44
N ALA A 803 -27.76 -6.71 -8.28
CA ALA A 803 -28.78 -6.60 -7.23
C ALA A 803 -29.95 -7.61 -7.39
N LYS A 804 -30.24 -8.04 -8.63
CA LYS A 804 -31.26 -9.06 -8.90
C LYS A 804 -30.75 -10.48 -8.68
N LYS A 805 -29.49 -10.79 -8.87
CA LYS A 805 -28.93 -12.13 -8.63
C LYS A 805 -28.73 -12.42 -7.13
N GLN A 806 -28.38 -11.44 -6.32
CA GLN A 806 -28.33 -11.61 -4.86
C GLN A 806 -29.74 -11.80 -4.26
N LYS A 807 -30.74 -11.06 -4.74
CA LYS A 807 -32.16 -11.31 -4.32
C LYS A 807 -32.69 -12.67 -4.72
N LYS A 808 -32.22 -13.27 -5.84
CA LYS A 808 -32.64 -14.63 -6.25
C LYS A 808 -31.90 -15.72 -5.44
N ARG A 809 -30.66 -15.54 -5.01
CA ARG A 809 -29.96 -16.50 -4.14
C ARG A 809 -30.59 -16.57 -2.75
N HIS A 810 -30.94 -15.43 -2.15
CA HIS A 810 -31.65 -15.38 -0.86
C HIS A 810 -33.11 -15.92 -0.90
N ARG A 811 -33.69 -16.15 -2.10
CA ARG A 811 -35.04 -16.72 -2.23
C ARG A 811 -35.04 -18.24 -2.42
N PHE A 812 -33.87 -18.86 -2.61
CA PHE A 812 -33.70 -20.31 -2.70
C PHE A 812 -33.07 -20.92 -1.43
N GLU A 813 -32.66 -20.09 -0.49
CA GLU A 813 -32.11 -20.51 0.81
C GLU A 813 -33.09 -20.25 1.99
N LYS A 814 -34.36 -19.92 1.67
CA LYS A 814 -35.45 -19.91 2.66
C LYS A 814 -36.38 -21.11 2.44
#